data_f1be3594574674c9613c6cc309196dab
#
_entry.id   f1be3594574674c9613c6cc309196dab
#
_cell.length_a   1.000
_cell.length_b   1.000
_cell.length_c   1.000
_cell.angle_alpha   90.00
_cell.angle_beta   90.00
_cell.angle_gamma   90.00
#
_symmetry.space_group_name_H-M   'P 1'
#
loop_
_entity.id
_entity.type
_entity.pdbx_description
1 polymer ?
#
loop_
_entity_poly.entity_id
_entity_poly.type
_entity_poly.pdbx_seq_one_letter_code
_entity_poly.pdbx_strand_id
1 'polypeptide(L)'
;MIKGLNKDQVEQSRKLHGDNIIHEAEQETFWDKFKGAFDDPMIKLLLVIAAIMAIMAVMGYAEFGEIIGIVISVLLVTGISAKTEIASDNEYRKLKDSTKKEVCKVHRDGKVVEVEINELVVGDLVILQSGDKIPADGYLYQGELRVDNSALNGEAEECRKVAVSDFKAYKELAMTADVTGDTFVDAHSLFRGAVVFNGEGIMEITKVGMKTMMGAMAEDMADDEVESPLKVKLAKLASQISMFGYIGSVVIALALLAHKVVIAGGFADYFANGGVMVFKDVLEAIMLAVVIVVMAVPEGLPLMIAIVLMRNTAKMLQNNVLVRKPIGIETAGSLNILFSDKTGTITKGELEVVEFFDGNLKDSYKDGSKIKEMMALCIGKNTGSMFDANGKVIGGNATDKALLNFLTQAEMNKLEDLKVEKSQGFNSANKYSASQLSGKTVYKGAPERLLTKATKMLDENGNIVAIDKKKINDKIDRLAERAMRVLSFAYSESELIEDTLPDDLVMVGFVGIRDDVRPEAKQAIKEVQNAGVQVVMITGDRKETAVAIAKEAGLLNSKSDVALTSEELNKMSDKEVKAILPNLKVIARALPTDKSRMVKLAQELNLVCGMTGDGVNDAPALKRADVGFAMGSGTDVAKEAGAIVILDDNFKSIENAILYGRTIYNNILKFIKFQLTINVGAVAVCAIAPFFGIEEPLKITHILWINLVMDGLGALALGSEPALKKYMLEKPKSRTQSIVSAKMMNQILFAGAWVAVLSFAFLKAPFFINMFANTEEHMTAYFSMFVLCAVFNGFNVRSNTINIFEHIKENMSFLKVMGVIVIVQAALTLVGGELFSCTPITVKNWLVIIAMAFTIIPVDMIRKVIFNSLDKEKDLKNLAKSA
;
A
#
# COMPACT_ATOMS: atom_id res chain seq x y z
N MET A 1 -12.53 -42.76 14.67
CA MET A 1 -11.96 -41.43 15.02
C MET A 1 -10.58 -41.32 14.36
N ILE A 2 -10.37 -40.25 13.60
CA ILE A 2 -9.07 -39.99 12.97
C ILE A 2 -8.12 -39.53 14.06
N LYS A 3 -7.03 -40.26 14.27
CA LYS A 3 -6.10 -39.97 15.39
C LYS A 3 -5.06 -38.90 15.04
N GLY A 4 -4.62 -38.83 13.80
CA GLY A 4 -3.49 -37.97 13.41
C GLY A 4 -2.16 -38.35 14.10
N LEU A 5 -1.11 -37.53 13.88
CA LEU A 5 0.21 -37.74 14.51
C LEU A 5 0.19 -37.31 15.97
N ASN A 6 0.96 -38.03 16.82
CA ASN A 6 1.27 -37.57 18.18
C ASN A 6 2.55 -36.70 18.19
N LYS A 7 2.86 -36.05 19.32
CA LYS A 7 4.02 -35.16 19.45
C LYS A 7 5.35 -35.81 19.08
N ASP A 8 5.59 -37.05 19.50
CA ASP A 8 6.84 -37.76 19.22
C ASP A 8 6.96 -38.07 17.69
N GLN A 9 5.85 -38.45 17.06
CA GLN A 9 5.80 -38.69 15.62
C GLN A 9 6.01 -37.41 14.79
N VAL A 10 5.47 -36.25 15.24
CA VAL A 10 5.70 -34.94 14.61
C VAL A 10 7.19 -34.59 14.68
N GLU A 11 7.83 -34.78 15.84
CA GLU A 11 9.26 -34.48 16.01
C GLU A 11 10.15 -35.41 15.20
N GLN A 12 9.79 -36.70 15.10
CA GLN A 12 10.46 -37.67 14.27
C GLN A 12 10.31 -37.35 12.77
N SER A 13 9.10 -37.00 12.32
CA SER A 13 8.84 -36.61 10.93
C SER A 13 9.62 -35.34 10.57
N ARG A 14 9.65 -34.34 11.46
CA ARG A 14 10.43 -33.11 11.28
C ARG A 14 11.93 -33.38 11.10
N LYS A 15 12.50 -34.30 11.90
CA LYS A 15 13.91 -34.68 11.76
C LYS A 15 14.22 -35.40 10.45
N LEU A 16 13.27 -36.17 9.92
CA LEU A 16 13.45 -36.95 8.70
C LEU A 16 13.20 -36.17 7.41
N HIS A 17 12.19 -35.29 7.42
CA HIS A 17 11.67 -34.65 6.20
C HIS A 17 11.87 -33.13 6.19
N GLY A 18 12.19 -32.50 7.34
CA GLY A 18 12.34 -31.07 7.51
C GLY A 18 11.01 -30.37 7.84
N ASP A 19 11.06 -29.07 7.86
CA ASP A 19 9.90 -28.16 8.07
C ASP A 19 9.27 -27.77 6.75
N ASN A 20 8.01 -27.31 6.77
CA ASN A 20 7.30 -26.86 5.60
C ASN A 20 7.66 -25.42 5.19
N ILE A 21 8.96 -25.10 5.18
CA ILE A 21 9.50 -23.79 4.84
C ILE A 21 10.08 -23.83 3.42
N ILE A 22 9.63 -22.90 2.57
CA ILE A 22 10.29 -22.61 1.29
C ILE A 22 11.34 -21.54 1.60
N HIS A 23 12.63 -21.91 1.46
CA HIS A 23 13.72 -20.96 1.63
C HIS A 23 13.70 -19.96 0.48
N GLU A 24 13.59 -18.69 0.80
CA GLU A 24 13.88 -17.62 -0.16
C GLU A 24 15.39 -17.56 -0.40
N ALA A 25 15.81 -16.93 -1.51
CA ALA A 25 17.21 -16.74 -1.86
C ALA A 25 18.04 -16.25 -0.64
N GLU A 26 19.26 -16.77 -0.53
CA GLU A 26 20.17 -16.45 0.57
C GLU A 26 20.31 -14.93 0.73
N GLN A 27 20.41 -14.48 1.97
CA GLN A 27 20.56 -13.06 2.27
C GLN A 27 21.90 -12.56 1.77
N GLU A 28 21.89 -11.55 0.94
CA GLU A 28 23.10 -10.80 0.66
C GLU A 28 23.64 -10.20 1.96
N THR A 29 24.89 -10.53 2.26
CA THR A 29 25.55 -10.01 3.45
C THR A 29 25.98 -8.55 3.25
N PHE A 30 26.37 -7.88 4.36
CA PHE A 30 26.98 -6.55 4.24
C PHE A 30 28.14 -6.52 3.24
N TRP A 31 28.95 -7.56 3.22
CA TRP A 31 30.10 -7.63 2.32
C TRP A 31 29.71 -7.84 0.86
N ASP A 32 28.60 -8.52 0.59
CA ASP A 32 28.12 -8.70 -0.78
C ASP A 32 27.58 -7.39 -1.33
N LYS A 33 26.73 -6.68 -0.55
CA LYS A 33 26.26 -5.32 -0.90
C LYS A 33 27.41 -4.31 -1.00
N PHE A 34 28.36 -4.36 -0.08
CA PHE A 34 29.52 -3.48 -0.10
C PHE A 34 30.39 -3.73 -1.34
N LYS A 35 30.64 -4.99 -1.71
CA LYS A 35 31.36 -5.34 -2.95
C LYS A 35 30.56 -4.96 -4.19
N GLY A 36 29.27 -5.25 -4.22
CA GLY A 36 28.38 -4.89 -5.31
C GLY A 36 28.36 -3.38 -5.59
N ALA A 37 28.48 -2.55 -4.56
CA ALA A 37 28.53 -1.11 -4.71
C ALA A 37 29.74 -0.63 -5.55
N PHE A 38 30.86 -1.40 -5.60
CA PHE A 38 32.00 -1.08 -6.46
C PHE A 38 31.74 -1.37 -7.95
N ASP A 39 30.62 -2.00 -8.29
CA ASP A 39 30.21 -2.16 -9.68
C ASP A 39 29.56 -0.93 -10.27
N ASP A 40 29.21 0.04 -9.41
CA ASP A 40 28.68 1.33 -9.84
C ASP A 40 29.67 2.06 -10.76
N PRO A 41 29.24 2.51 -11.95
CA PRO A 41 30.11 3.22 -12.90
C PRO A 41 30.76 4.47 -12.34
N MET A 42 30.08 5.17 -11.41
CA MET A 42 30.61 6.39 -10.78
C MET A 42 31.74 6.06 -9.81
N ILE A 43 31.58 5.03 -9.00
CA ILE A 43 32.61 4.58 -8.07
C ILE A 43 33.83 4.09 -8.84
N LYS A 44 33.63 3.35 -9.93
CA LYS A 44 34.73 2.95 -10.85
C LYS A 44 35.45 4.17 -11.42
N LEU A 45 34.72 5.19 -11.85
CA LEU A 45 35.31 6.43 -12.36
C LEU A 45 36.11 7.14 -11.29
N LEU A 46 35.62 7.30 -10.06
CA LEU A 46 36.32 7.90 -8.93
C LEU A 46 37.61 7.14 -8.58
N LEU A 47 37.59 5.81 -8.63
CA LEU A 47 38.82 5.01 -8.41
C LEU A 47 39.84 5.17 -9.51
N VAL A 48 39.41 5.27 -10.77
CA VAL A 48 40.28 5.58 -11.90
C VAL A 48 40.94 6.96 -11.71
N ILE A 49 40.18 7.94 -11.27
CA ILE A 49 40.71 9.28 -10.99
C ILE A 49 41.69 9.24 -9.83
N ALA A 50 41.36 8.58 -8.73
CA ALA A 50 42.28 8.41 -7.61
C ALA A 50 43.62 7.76 -8.06
N ALA A 51 43.57 6.79 -8.99
CA ALA A 51 44.76 6.18 -9.56
C ALA A 51 45.56 7.16 -10.42
N ILE A 52 44.92 7.96 -11.25
CA ILE A 52 45.56 9.02 -12.07
C ILE A 52 46.21 10.06 -11.14
N MET A 53 45.47 10.53 -10.14
CA MET A 53 46.01 11.48 -9.16
C MET A 53 47.17 10.90 -8.36
N ALA A 54 47.19 9.60 -8.05
CA ALA A 54 48.29 8.94 -7.38
C ALA A 54 49.58 8.99 -8.24
N ILE A 55 49.45 8.74 -9.54
CA ILE A 55 50.58 8.86 -10.48
C ILE A 55 51.10 10.30 -10.50
N MET A 56 50.18 11.27 -10.52
CA MET A 56 50.53 12.68 -10.51
C MET A 56 51.18 13.15 -9.20
N ALA A 57 50.72 12.67 -8.06
CA ALA A 57 51.32 12.97 -6.77
C ALA A 57 52.76 12.45 -6.69
N VAL A 58 53.02 11.26 -7.25
CA VAL A 58 54.42 10.74 -7.38
C VAL A 58 55.28 11.63 -8.30
N MET A 59 54.65 12.24 -9.32
CA MET A 59 55.33 13.19 -10.22
C MET A 59 55.44 14.63 -9.63
N GLY A 60 54.86 14.89 -8.47
CA GLY A 60 54.89 16.20 -7.80
C GLY A 60 53.82 17.19 -8.29
N TYR A 61 52.80 16.73 -9.00
CA TYR A 61 51.72 17.56 -9.57
C TYR A 61 50.39 17.50 -8.81
N ALA A 62 50.24 16.62 -7.79
CA ALA A 62 49.04 16.51 -6.94
C ALA A 62 49.43 16.23 -5.49
N GLU A 63 48.54 16.52 -4.55
CA GLU A 63 48.72 16.25 -3.13
C GLU A 63 48.21 14.85 -2.75
N PHE A 64 48.98 14.09 -1.95
CA PHE A 64 48.55 12.77 -1.46
C PHE A 64 47.30 12.84 -0.57
N GLY A 65 47.09 13.98 0.13
CA GLY A 65 45.93 14.20 0.99
C GLY A 65 44.61 14.10 0.23
N GLU A 66 44.53 14.62 -0.98
CA GLU A 66 43.31 14.57 -1.82
C GLU A 66 42.98 13.16 -2.27
N ILE A 67 44.00 12.35 -2.60
CA ILE A 67 43.81 10.95 -3.01
C ILE A 67 43.24 10.14 -1.85
N ILE A 68 43.82 10.30 -0.65
CA ILE A 68 43.35 9.66 0.57
C ILE A 68 41.90 10.10 0.86
N GLY A 69 41.58 11.39 0.66
CA GLY A 69 40.24 11.94 0.80
C GLY A 69 39.22 11.28 -0.13
N ILE A 70 39.56 11.09 -1.40
CA ILE A 70 38.69 10.42 -2.37
C ILE A 70 38.45 8.96 -1.94
N VAL A 71 39.52 8.21 -1.60
CA VAL A 71 39.40 6.81 -1.19
C VAL A 71 38.57 6.67 0.08
N ILE A 72 38.78 7.48 1.10
CA ILE A 72 37.98 7.47 2.33
C ILE A 72 36.52 7.81 2.03
N SER A 73 36.26 8.82 1.19
CA SER A 73 34.89 9.20 0.83
C SER A 73 34.19 8.10 0.08
N VAL A 74 34.85 7.43 -0.87
CA VAL A 74 34.27 6.26 -1.57
C VAL A 74 33.95 5.15 -0.57
N LEU A 75 34.86 4.82 0.35
CA LEU A 75 34.61 3.79 1.37
C LEU A 75 33.46 4.16 2.32
N LEU A 76 33.32 5.42 2.68
CA LEU A 76 32.22 5.91 3.51
C LEU A 76 30.89 5.84 2.78
N VAL A 77 30.82 6.32 1.54
CA VAL A 77 29.59 6.29 0.72
C VAL A 77 29.14 4.86 0.49
N THR A 78 30.03 3.97 0.04
CA THR A 78 29.70 2.56 -0.20
C THR A 78 29.30 1.83 1.09
N GLY A 79 29.99 2.11 2.20
CA GLY A 79 29.68 1.51 3.50
C GLY A 79 28.32 1.96 4.07
N ILE A 80 27.99 3.25 3.94
CA ILE A 80 26.69 3.79 4.38
C ILE A 80 25.57 3.27 3.47
N SER A 81 25.78 3.22 2.15
CA SER A 81 24.81 2.68 1.20
C SER A 81 24.50 1.22 1.50
N ALA A 82 25.52 0.36 1.60
CA ALA A 82 25.37 -1.05 1.93
C ALA A 82 24.65 -1.28 3.28
N LYS A 83 25.01 -0.50 4.31
CA LYS A 83 24.36 -0.58 5.62
C LYS A 83 22.88 -0.17 5.58
N THR A 84 22.57 0.86 4.82
CA THR A 84 21.19 1.36 4.70
C THR A 84 20.33 0.40 3.90
N GLU A 85 20.88 -0.18 2.84
CA GLU A 85 20.19 -1.18 2.01
C GLU A 85 19.85 -2.43 2.83
N ILE A 86 20.81 -2.95 3.60
CA ILE A 86 20.56 -4.09 4.51
C ILE A 86 19.54 -3.72 5.60
N ALA A 87 19.61 -2.53 6.18
CA ALA A 87 18.63 -2.11 7.15
C ALA A 87 17.22 -2.05 6.54
N SER A 88 17.09 -1.58 5.31
CA SER A 88 15.85 -1.58 4.54
C SER A 88 15.34 -2.99 4.28
N ASP A 89 16.19 -3.89 3.81
CA ASP A 89 15.86 -5.29 3.54
C ASP A 89 15.40 -6.02 4.83
N ASN A 90 16.09 -5.80 5.94
CA ASN A 90 15.75 -6.39 7.23
C ASN A 90 14.39 -5.89 7.77
N GLU A 91 14.09 -4.60 7.64
CA GLU A 91 12.78 -4.06 8.05
C GLU A 91 11.66 -4.58 7.14
N TYR A 92 11.89 -4.67 5.85
CA TYR A 92 10.93 -5.26 4.90
C TYR A 92 10.65 -6.73 5.25
N ARG A 93 11.67 -7.52 5.57
CA ARG A 93 11.52 -8.93 6.00
C ARG A 93 10.77 -9.06 7.32
N LYS A 94 11.07 -8.26 8.32
CA LYS A 94 10.31 -8.25 9.58
C LYS A 94 8.82 -7.99 9.36
N LEU A 95 8.49 -7.06 8.45
CA LEU A 95 7.11 -6.79 8.05
C LEU A 95 6.49 -8.00 7.36
N LYS A 96 7.23 -8.65 6.44
CA LYS A 96 6.80 -9.85 5.74
C LYS A 96 6.60 -11.03 6.71
N ASP A 97 7.49 -11.22 7.67
CA ASP A 97 7.41 -12.30 8.67
C ASP A 97 6.30 -12.08 9.67
N SER A 98 6.00 -10.83 10.05
CA SER A 98 4.87 -10.52 10.95
C SER A 98 3.50 -10.85 10.33
N THR A 99 3.43 -10.99 9.02
CA THR A 99 2.22 -11.31 8.24
C THR A 99 2.12 -12.77 7.82
N LYS A 100 3.17 -13.58 8.00
CA LYS A 100 3.24 -14.97 7.58
C LYS A 100 2.70 -16.00 8.57
N LYS A 101 1.94 -15.61 9.60
CA LYS A 101 1.28 -16.56 10.50
C LYS A 101 -0.02 -17.09 9.86
N GLU A 102 0.13 -17.74 8.70
CA GLU A 102 -0.95 -18.52 8.13
C GLU A 102 -1.08 -19.81 8.96
N VAL A 103 -2.27 -20.06 9.46
CA VAL A 103 -2.59 -21.26 10.25
C VAL A 103 -3.53 -22.16 9.49
N CYS A 104 -3.41 -23.46 9.67
CA CYS A 104 -4.33 -24.45 9.17
C CYS A 104 -4.78 -25.41 10.27
N LYS A 105 -5.92 -26.07 10.05
CA LYS A 105 -6.49 -27.02 11.00
C LYS A 105 -5.99 -28.42 10.69
N VAL A 106 -5.41 -29.07 11.69
CA VAL A 106 -4.88 -30.43 11.56
C VAL A 106 -5.41 -31.35 12.63
N HIS A 107 -5.53 -32.64 12.30
CA HIS A 107 -5.79 -33.67 13.29
C HIS A 107 -4.47 -34.12 13.91
N ARG A 108 -4.26 -33.84 15.22
CA ARG A 108 -3.15 -34.36 16.02
C ARG A 108 -3.67 -34.88 17.36
N ASP A 109 -3.15 -35.99 17.84
CA ASP A 109 -3.55 -36.65 19.09
C ASP A 109 -5.09 -36.85 19.24
N GLY A 110 -5.79 -37.10 18.13
CA GLY A 110 -7.24 -37.31 18.12
C GLY A 110 -8.07 -36.04 18.30
N LYS A 111 -7.44 -34.85 18.24
CA LYS A 111 -8.08 -33.52 18.32
C LYS A 111 -7.77 -32.71 17.09
N VAL A 112 -8.66 -31.76 16.79
CA VAL A 112 -8.41 -30.72 15.78
C VAL A 112 -7.66 -29.59 16.47
N VAL A 113 -6.49 -29.23 15.96
CA VAL A 113 -5.66 -28.15 16.48
C VAL A 113 -5.28 -27.22 15.33
N GLU A 114 -5.13 -25.93 15.61
CA GLU A 114 -4.57 -24.96 14.67
C GLU A 114 -3.06 -24.97 14.75
N VAL A 115 -2.39 -25.10 13.62
CA VAL A 115 -0.93 -25.17 13.49
C VAL A 115 -0.48 -24.19 12.41
N GLU A 116 0.63 -23.51 12.64
CA GLU A 116 1.23 -22.66 11.61
C GLU A 116 1.65 -23.51 10.39
N ILE A 117 1.39 -23.02 9.17
CA ILE A 117 1.69 -23.76 7.92
C ILE A 117 3.16 -24.19 7.89
N ASN A 118 4.05 -23.36 8.40
CA ASN A 118 5.48 -23.65 8.45
C ASN A 118 5.83 -24.83 9.38
N GLU A 119 4.98 -25.14 10.38
CA GLU A 119 5.18 -26.22 11.35
C GLU A 119 4.58 -27.55 10.91
N LEU A 120 3.99 -27.62 9.72
CA LEU A 120 3.47 -28.85 9.15
C LEU A 120 4.58 -29.84 8.84
N VAL A 121 4.30 -31.13 9.03
CA VAL A 121 5.24 -32.22 8.76
C VAL A 121 4.59 -33.29 7.89
N VAL A 122 5.42 -34.13 7.24
CA VAL A 122 4.93 -35.28 6.49
C VAL A 122 4.13 -36.23 7.40
N GLY A 123 2.92 -36.60 6.96
CA GLY A 123 1.97 -37.43 7.68
C GLY A 123 0.93 -36.64 8.48
N ASP A 124 0.99 -35.32 8.54
CA ASP A 124 -0.09 -34.51 9.11
C ASP A 124 -1.38 -34.65 8.29
N LEU A 125 -2.51 -34.66 8.98
CA LEU A 125 -3.84 -34.71 8.39
C LEU A 125 -4.48 -33.33 8.48
N VAL A 126 -4.49 -32.61 7.34
CA VAL A 126 -4.99 -31.23 7.23
C VAL A 126 -6.45 -31.23 6.79
N ILE A 127 -7.28 -30.44 7.45
CA ILE A 127 -8.68 -30.20 7.07
C ILE A 127 -8.69 -29.08 6.06
N LEU A 128 -9.29 -29.34 4.89
CA LEU A 128 -9.45 -28.38 3.81
C LEU A 128 -10.92 -28.07 3.57
N GLN A 129 -11.23 -26.80 3.41
CA GLN A 129 -12.56 -26.28 3.10
C GLN A 129 -12.51 -25.34 1.89
N SER A 130 -13.68 -25.06 1.31
CA SER A 130 -13.77 -24.13 0.18
C SER A 130 -13.17 -22.76 0.52
N GLY A 131 -12.25 -22.28 -0.31
CA GLY A 131 -11.49 -21.05 -0.13
C GLY A 131 -10.11 -21.23 0.52
N ASP A 132 -9.81 -22.44 1.05
CA ASP A 132 -8.49 -22.73 1.62
C ASP A 132 -7.46 -22.96 0.53
N LYS A 133 -6.23 -22.54 0.82
CA LYS A 133 -5.06 -22.86 0.04
C LYS A 133 -4.42 -24.13 0.55
N ILE A 134 -4.05 -25.03 -0.35
CA ILE A 134 -3.38 -26.28 0.01
C ILE A 134 -1.97 -25.95 0.54
N PRO A 135 -1.65 -26.31 1.83
CA PRO A 135 -0.46 -25.82 2.50
C PRO A 135 0.82 -26.59 2.20
N ALA A 136 0.70 -27.82 1.68
CA ALA A 136 1.81 -28.71 1.34
C ALA A 136 1.37 -29.71 0.29
N ASP A 137 2.29 -30.50 -0.30
CA ASP A 137 1.91 -31.55 -1.23
C ASP A 137 1.44 -32.82 -0.49
N GLY A 138 0.41 -33.45 -1.01
CA GLY A 138 -0.18 -34.63 -0.39
C GLY A 138 -1.27 -35.27 -1.25
N TYR A 139 -2.12 -36.03 -0.63
CA TYR A 139 -3.27 -36.63 -1.29
C TYR A 139 -4.54 -36.52 -0.43
N LEU A 140 -5.69 -36.59 -1.09
CA LEU A 140 -6.97 -36.56 -0.39
C LEU A 140 -7.23 -37.86 0.34
N TYR A 141 -7.22 -37.79 1.68
CA TYR A 141 -7.44 -38.92 2.59
C TYR A 141 -8.93 -39.24 2.74
N GLN A 142 -9.79 -38.19 2.85
CA GLN A 142 -11.23 -38.32 3.00
C GLN A 142 -11.93 -37.12 2.38
N GLY A 143 -13.13 -37.33 1.82
CA GLY A 143 -13.96 -36.27 1.24
C GLY A 143 -13.84 -36.16 -0.28
N GLU A 144 -14.36 -35.07 -0.80
CA GLU A 144 -14.31 -34.71 -2.23
C GLU A 144 -14.09 -33.23 -2.36
N LEU A 145 -13.15 -32.83 -3.21
CA LEU A 145 -12.79 -31.44 -3.45
C LEU A 145 -12.81 -31.12 -4.94
N ARG A 146 -13.11 -29.88 -5.26
CA ARG A 146 -12.74 -29.28 -6.55
C ARG A 146 -11.61 -28.28 -6.30
N VAL A 147 -10.52 -28.45 -7.00
CA VAL A 147 -9.28 -27.71 -6.79
C VAL A 147 -8.91 -26.97 -8.06
N ASP A 148 -8.49 -25.72 -7.91
CA ASP A 148 -7.89 -24.90 -8.96
C ASP A 148 -6.37 -24.97 -8.84
N ASN A 149 -5.73 -25.48 -9.87
CA ASN A 149 -4.27 -25.62 -9.99
C ASN A 149 -3.62 -24.47 -10.79
N SER A 150 -4.38 -23.45 -11.18
CA SER A 150 -3.91 -22.36 -12.06
C SER A 150 -2.66 -21.62 -11.53
N ALA A 151 -2.47 -21.61 -10.22
CA ALA A 151 -1.28 -21.04 -9.59
C ALA A 151 0.00 -21.83 -9.89
N LEU A 152 -0.12 -23.08 -10.34
CA LEU A 152 1.00 -23.99 -10.58
C LEU A 152 1.24 -24.25 -12.09
N ASN A 153 0.16 -24.43 -12.86
CA ASN A 153 0.25 -24.77 -14.29
C ASN A 153 -0.22 -23.66 -15.24
N GLY A 154 -0.74 -22.54 -14.68
CA GLY A 154 -1.27 -21.43 -15.48
C GLY A 154 -2.63 -21.67 -16.13
N GLU A 155 -3.20 -22.86 -16.00
CA GLU A 155 -4.48 -23.23 -16.61
C GLU A 155 -5.61 -23.22 -15.57
N ALA A 156 -6.65 -22.43 -15.79
CA ALA A 156 -7.80 -22.29 -14.90
C ALA A 156 -8.83 -23.40 -15.13
N GLU A 157 -8.42 -24.66 -14.93
CA GLU A 157 -9.33 -25.81 -14.97
C GLU A 157 -9.59 -26.34 -13.55
N GLU A 158 -10.86 -26.48 -13.21
CA GLU A 158 -11.27 -27.12 -11.96
C GLU A 158 -11.06 -28.63 -12.01
N CYS A 159 -10.13 -29.13 -11.21
CA CYS A 159 -9.83 -30.54 -11.07
C CYS A 159 -10.65 -31.15 -9.93
N ARG A 160 -11.44 -32.18 -10.25
CA ARG A 160 -12.13 -32.98 -9.23
C ARG A 160 -11.17 -33.91 -8.55
N LYS A 161 -11.10 -33.84 -7.21
CA LYS A 161 -10.26 -34.69 -6.36
C LYS A 161 -11.13 -35.56 -5.46
N VAL A 162 -10.81 -36.85 -5.39
CA VAL A 162 -11.53 -37.84 -4.59
C VAL A 162 -10.57 -38.59 -3.68
N ALA A 163 -11.09 -39.08 -2.57
CA ALA A 163 -10.29 -39.81 -1.59
C ALA A 163 -9.67 -41.09 -2.17
N VAL A 164 -8.45 -41.41 -1.70
CA VAL A 164 -7.70 -42.61 -2.09
C VAL A 164 -8.34 -43.86 -1.47
N SER A 165 -8.53 -44.90 -2.26
CA SER A 165 -9.10 -46.19 -1.80
C SER A 165 -8.07 -47.15 -1.16
N ASP A 166 -6.80 -47.08 -1.62
CA ASP A 166 -5.68 -47.88 -1.06
C ASP A 166 -4.52 -46.96 -0.63
N PHE A 167 -4.53 -46.59 0.66
CA PHE A 167 -3.58 -45.62 1.23
C PHE A 167 -2.13 -46.07 1.20
N LYS A 168 -1.82 -47.39 1.35
CA LYS A 168 -0.44 -47.85 1.42
C LYS A 168 0.24 -47.78 0.10
N ALA A 169 -0.40 -48.29 -0.95
CA ALA A 169 0.17 -48.31 -2.29
C ALA A 169 0.33 -46.88 -2.83
N TYR A 170 -0.65 -46.02 -2.60
CA TYR A 170 -0.60 -44.63 -3.09
C TYR A 170 0.42 -43.77 -2.32
N LYS A 171 0.60 -43.99 -1.02
CA LYS A 171 1.59 -43.26 -0.21
C LYS A 171 3.02 -43.52 -0.67
N GLU A 172 3.36 -44.78 -0.97
CA GLU A 172 4.67 -45.13 -1.49
C GLU A 172 4.91 -44.52 -2.87
N LEU A 173 3.89 -44.54 -3.74
CA LEU A 173 3.94 -43.91 -5.06
C LEU A 173 4.11 -42.41 -4.99
N ALA A 174 3.32 -41.72 -4.17
CA ALA A 174 3.34 -40.26 -4.02
C ALA A 174 4.64 -39.73 -3.39
N MET A 175 5.31 -40.50 -2.58
CA MET A 175 6.62 -40.11 -2.01
C MET A 175 7.78 -40.26 -2.99
N THR A 176 7.65 -41.08 -4.01
CA THR A 176 8.75 -41.45 -4.96
C THR A 176 8.55 -40.94 -6.36
N ALA A 177 7.30 -40.53 -6.73
CA ALA A 177 6.99 -40.07 -8.08
C ALA A 177 7.58 -38.69 -8.36
N ASP A 178 8.28 -38.58 -9.51
CA ASP A 178 8.63 -37.29 -10.08
C ASP A 178 7.37 -36.60 -10.61
N VAL A 179 7.25 -35.29 -10.38
CA VAL A 179 6.12 -34.51 -10.84
C VAL A 179 6.27 -34.21 -12.32
N THR A 180 5.35 -34.75 -13.12
CA THR A 180 5.24 -34.48 -14.56
C THR A 180 3.95 -33.69 -14.84
N GLY A 181 3.81 -33.08 -16.03
CA GLY A 181 2.62 -32.30 -16.39
C GLY A 181 1.28 -33.02 -16.19
N ASP A 182 1.26 -34.37 -16.36
CA ASP A 182 0.06 -35.17 -16.17
C ASP A 182 -0.34 -35.41 -14.70
N THR A 183 0.55 -35.11 -13.74
CA THR A 183 0.28 -35.30 -12.30
C THR A 183 -0.74 -34.32 -11.75
N PHE A 184 -0.95 -33.17 -12.39
CA PHE A 184 -2.00 -32.22 -11.99
C PHE A 184 -3.42 -32.76 -12.19
N VAL A 185 -3.58 -33.64 -13.17
CA VAL A 185 -4.87 -34.27 -13.54
C VAL A 185 -5.19 -35.46 -12.65
N ASP A 186 -4.20 -35.98 -11.89
CA ASP A 186 -4.45 -37.08 -10.98
C ASP A 186 -5.59 -36.80 -10.00
N ALA A 187 -6.51 -37.76 -9.88
CA ALA A 187 -7.72 -37.59 -9.09
C ALA A 187 -7.51 -37.53 -7.57
N HIS A 188 -6.30 -37.79 -7.08
CA HIS A 188 -6.03 -37.94 -5.65
C HIS A 188 -5.01 -36.94 -5.12
N SER A 189 -4.06 -36.51 -5.95
CA SER A 189 -2.96 -35.63 -5.56
C SER A 189 -3.40 -34.20 -5.36
N LEU A 190 -2.89 -33.59 -4.29
CA LEU A 190 -3.06 -32.20 -3.89
C LEU A 190 -1.71 -31.53 -3.81
N PHE A 191 -1.56 -30.33 -4.38
CA PHE A 191 -0.29 -29.63 -4.47
C PHE A 191 -0.32 -28.32 -3.71
N ARG A 192 0.79 -27.99 -3.05
CA ARG A 192 0.98 -26.73 -2.34
C ARG A 192 0.74 -25.56 -3.29
N GLY A 193 -0.08 -24.60 -2.81
CA GLY A 193 -0.40 -23.40 -3.57
C GLY A 193 -1.66 -23.47 -4.41
N ALA A 194 -2.18 -24.68 -4.70
CA ALA A 194 -3.49 -24.84 -5.30
C ALA A 194 -4.62 -24.46 -4.33
N VAL A 195 -5.79 -24.16 -4.85
CA VAL A 195 -6.90 -23.60 -4.09
C VAL A 195 -8.10 -24.54 -4.11
N VAL A 196 -8.71 -24.76 -2.96
CA VAL A 196 -9.96 -25.47 -2.87
C VAL A 196 -11.11 -24.57 -3.31
N PHE A 197 -11.62 -24.78 -4.52
CA PHE A 197 -12.73 -24.02 -5.07
C PHE A 197 -14.05 -24.39 -4.43
N ASN A 198 -14.29 -25.70 -4.24
CA ASN A 198 -15.52 -26.21 -3.64
C ASN A 198 -15.29 -27.57 -2.97
N GLY A 199 -16.05 -27.87 -1.93
CA GLY A 199 -16.00 -29.13 -1.20
C GLY A 199 -15.33 -29.01 0.17
N GLU A 200 -15.25 -30.16 0.86
CA GLU A 200 -14.61 -30.34 2.15
C GLU A 200 -13.90 -31.69 2.18
N GLY A 201 -12.70 -31.71 2.74
CA GLY A 201 -11.94 -32.95 2.80
C GLY A 201 -10.77 -32.88 3.79
N ILE A 202 -10.17 -34.06 4.00
CA ILE A 202 -8.95 -34.20 4.80
C ILE A 202 -7.84 -34.71 3.89
N MET A 203 -6.71 -33.98 3.85
CA MET A 203 -5.52 -34.43 3.11
C MET A 203 -4.45 -34.96 4.05
N GLU A 204 -3.67 -35.95 3.61
CA GLU A 204 -2.43 -36.39 4.24
C GLU A 204 -1.24 -35.77 3.51
N ILE A 205 -0.34 -35.14 4.24
CA ILE A 205 0.87 -34.49 3.70
C ILE A 205 1.92 -35.56 3.38
N THR A 206 2.50 -35.49 2.16
CA THR A 206 3.57 -36.37 1.69
C THR A 206 4.91 -35.65 1.48
N LYS A 207 4.89 -34.38 1.09
CA LYS A 207 6.09 -33.57 0.88
C LYS A 207 5.91 -32.19 1.51
N VAL A 208 6.97 -31.63 2.09
CA VAL A 208 7.01 -30.33 2.76
C VAL A 208 8.18 -29.48 2.27
N GLY A 209 8.04 -28.15 2.40
CA GLY A 209 9.08 -27.17 2.12
C GLY A 209 9.59 -27.19 0.68
N MET A 210 10.90 -27.17 0.51
CA MET A 210 11.56 -27.19 -0.81
C MET A 210 11.29 -28.48 -1.61
N LYS A 211 10.85 -29.56 -0.96
CA LYS A 211 10.50 -30.81 -1.63
C LYS A 211 9.10 -30.81 -2.25
N THR A 212 8.29 -29.80 -1.97
CA THR A 212 7.00 -29.58 -2.63
C THR A 212 7.24 -29.13 -4.07
N MET A 213 6.25 -29.34 -4.93
CA MET A 213 6.31 -28.85 -6.31
C MET A 213 6.55 -27.33 -6.37
N MET A 214 5.83 -26.57 -5.53
CA MET A 214 6.00 -25.13 -5.43
C MET A 214 7.40 -24.74 -4.92
N GLY A 215 7.99 -25.55 -4.02
CA GLY A 215 9.36 -25.36 -3.55
C GLY A 215 10.40 -25.53 -4.65
N ALA A 216 10.25 -26.58 -5.48
CA ALA A 216 11.12 -26.81 -6.63
C ALA A 216 10.99 -25.68 -7.68
N MET A 217 9.77 -25.18 -7.94
CA MET A 217 9.55 -24.04 -8.84
C MET A 217 10.12 -22.72 -8.30
N ALA A 218 10.11 -22.52 -6.99
CA ALA A 218 10.65 -21.31 -6.37
C ALA A 218 12.18 -21.17 -6.56
N GLU A 219 12.89 -22.28 -6.69
CA GLU A 219 14.32 -22.30 -6.97
C GLU A 219 14.63 -21.82 -8.41
N ASP A 220 13.74 -22.12 -9.37
CA ASP A 220 13.86 -21.68 -10.77
C ASP A 220 13.33 -20.25 -11.01
N MET A 221 12.50 -19.69 -10.11
CA MET A 221 11.81 -18.40 -10.28
C MET A 221 12.46 -17.26 -9.49
N ALA A 222 13.69 -17.41 -8.99
CA ALA A 222 14.38 -16.42 -8.16
C ALA A 222 14.67 -15.07 -8.86
N ASP A 223 14.37 -14.92 -10.15
CA ASP A 223 14.54 -13.69 -10.93
C ASP A 223 13.21 -13.24 -11.55
N ASP A 224 12.67 -12.17 -11.09
CA ASP A 224 11.86 -11.14 -11.78
C ASP A 224 10.88 -10.45 -10.81
N GLU A 225 11.40 -9.62 -9.90
CA GLU A 225 10.57 -8.61 -9.28
C GLU A 225 10.19 -7.54 -10.32
N VAL A 226 8.91 -7.44 -10.64
CA VAL A 226 8.39 -6.37 -11.50
C VAL A 226 8.66 -5.02 -10.85
N GLU A 227 9.52 -4.21 -11.44
CA GLU A 227 9.86 -2.89 -10.92
C GLU A 227 8.65 -1.95 -10.87
N SER A 228 8.57 -1.15 -9.81
CA SER A 228 7.54 -0.11 -9.62
C SER A 228 7.59 0.92 -10.75
N PRO A 229 6.44 1.36 -11.32
CA PRO A 229 6.38 2.41 -12.34
C PRO A 229 7.08 3.70 -11.92
N LEU A 230 7.06 4.05 -10.64
CA LEU A 230 7.78 5.20 -10.11
C LEU A 230 9.29 4.95 -10.16
N LYS A 231 9.76 3.77 -9.75
CA LYS A 231 11.17 3.40 -9.83
C LYS A 231 11.68 3.50 -11.26
N VAL A 232 10.91 2.96 -12.23
CA VAL A 232 11.24 3.07 -13.67
C VAL A 232 11.28 4.53 -14.14
N LYS A 233 10.28 5.35 -13.78
CA LYS A 233 10.25 6.77 -14.12
C LYS A 233 11.41 7.55 -13.49
N LEU A 234 11.77 7.23 -12.24
CA LEU A 234 12.87 7.87 -11.53
C LEU A 234 14.22 7.44 -12.10
N ALA A 235 14.40 6.16 -12.43
CA ALA A 235 15.59 5.68 -13.14
C ALA A 235 15.76 6.37 -14.50
N LYS A 236 14.66 6.54 -15.25
CA LYS A 236 14.67 7.31 -16.51
C LYS A 236 15.04 8.77 -16.29
N LEU A 237 14.51 9.41 -15.25
CA LEU A 237 14.88 10.79 -14.89
C LEU A 237 16.36 10.88 -14.52
N ALA A 238 16.87 9.97 -13.69
CA ALA A 238 18.27 9.92 -13.30
C ALA A 238 19.16 9.73 -14.54
N SER A 239 18.83 8.80 -15.43
CA SER A 239 19.54 8.57 -16.70
C SER A 239 19.56 9.83 -17.60
N GLN A 240 18.45 10.56 -17.70
CA GLN A 240 18.39 11.80 -18.46
C GLN A 240 19.31 12.88 -17.86
N ILE A 241 19.27 13.06 -16.56
CA ILE A 241 20.12 14.04 -15.85
C ILE A 241 21.60 13.66 -16.01
N SER A 242 21.95 12.39 -15.83
CA SER A 242 23.32 11.90 -16.02
C SER A 242 23.82 12.14 -17.46
N MET A 243 22.98 11.87 -18.46
CA MET A 243 23.33 12.14 -19.86
C MET A 243 23.61 13.63 -20.10
N PHE A 244 22.78 14.53 -19.55
CA PHE A 244 23.04 15.96 -19.62
C PHE A 244 24.35 16.34 -18.88
N GLY A 245 24.61 15.71 -17.75
CA GLY A 245 25.85 15.87 -17.00
C GLY A 245 27.08 15.45 -17.83
N TYR A 246 27.05 14.28 -18.46
CA TYR A 246 28.13 13.80 -19.32
C TYR A 246 28.39 14.71 -20.51
N ILE A 247 27.35 15.09 -21.26
CA ILE A 247 27.48 15.99 -22.39
C ILE A 247 27.98 17.36 -21.94
N GLY A 248 27.39 17.90 -20.87
CA GLY A 248 27.79 19.20 -20.32
C GLY A 248 29.24 19.23 -19.84
N SER A 249 29.71 18.18 -19.17
CA SER A 249 31.06 18.05 -18.68
C SER A 249 32.09 18.08 -19.82
N VAL A 250 31.85 17.33 -20.90
CA VAL A 250 32.75 17.33 -22.08
C VAL A 250 32.78 18.71 -22.74
N VAL A 251 31.60 19.34 -22.92
CA VAL A 251 31.51 20.67 -23.53
C VAL A 251 32.27 21.71 -22.70
N ILE A 252 32.15 21.68 -21.37
CA ILE A 252 32.80 22.62 -20.48
C ILE A 252 34.32 22.38 -20.43
N ALA A 253 34.77 21.13 -20.41
CA ALA A 253 36.19 20.79 -20.48
C ALA A 253 36.83 21.30 -21.78
N LEU A 254 36.17 21.08 -22.93
CA LEU A 254 36.62 21.61 -24.21
C LEU A 254 36.60 23.14 -24.26
N ALA A 255 35.60 23.78 -23.65
CA ALA A 255 35.52 25.23 -23.57
C ALA A 255 36.64 25.80 -22.69
N LEU A 256 37.02 25.14 -21.60
CA LEU A 256 38.16 25.54 -20.76
C LEU A 256 39.46 25.43 -21.52
N LEU A 257 39.71 24.35 -22.23
CA LEU A 257 40.90 24.19 -23.06
C LEU A 257 40.97 25.27 -24.16
N ALA A 258 39.85 25.52 -24.84
CA ALA A 258 39.77 26.59 -25.84
C ALA A 258 40.04 27.97 -25.23
N HIS A 259 39.56 28.26 -24.02
CA HIS A 259 39.80 29.49 -23.30
C HIS A 259 41.28 29.64 -22.98
N LYS A 260 41.98 28.57 -22.51
CA LYS A 260 43.43 28.60 -22.27
C LYS A 260 44.23 28.84 -23.56
N VAL A 261 43.82 28.26 -24.69
CA VAL A 261 44.42 28.53 -26.02
C VAL A 261 44.25 30.00 -26.43
N VAL A 262 43.06 30.58 -26.19
CA VAL A 262 42.83 32.00 -26.50
C VAL A 262 43.68 32.93 -25.65
N ILE A 263 43.81 32.65 -24.34
CA ILE A 263 44.66 33.44 -23.45
C ILE A 263 46.16 33.34 -23.85
N ALA A 264 46.60 32.18 -24.32
CA ALA A 264 47.97 32.00 -24.79
C ALA A 264 48.29 32.73 -26.12
N GLY A 265 47.30 33.33 -26.81
CA GLY A 265 47.50 34.01 -28.07
C GLY A 265 47.23 33.14 -29.30
N GLY A 266 46.81 31.90 -29.16
CA GLY A 266 46.48 30.97 -30.25
C GLY A 266 47.13 29.60 -30.07
N PHE A 267 46.82 28.66 -30.96
CA PHE A 267 47.30 27.28 -30.89
C PHE A 267 48.85 27.19 -30.92
N ALA A 268 49.51 27.99 -31.76
CA ALA A 268 50.97 27.95 -31.90
C ALA A 268 51.64 28.38 -30.61
N ASP A 269 51.22 29.46 -30.00
CA ASP A 269 51.75 29.99 -28.75
C ASP A 269 51.43 29.09 -27.57
N TYR A 270 50.25 28.49 -27.57
CA TYR A 270 49.84 27.54 -26.56
C TYR A 270 50.76 26.29 -26.52
N PHE A 271 51.04 25.67 -27.66
CA PHE A 271 51.94 24.53 -27.73
C PHE A 271 53.46 24.93 -27.55
N ALA A 272 53.81 26.18 -27.80
CA ALA A 272 55.16 26.68 -27.54
C ALA A 272 55.52 26.76 -26.04
N ASN A 273 54.50 26.79 -25.16
CA ASN A 273 54.71 26.77 -23.69
C ASN A 273 55.23 25.41 -23.17
N GLY A 274 55.37 24.42 -24.02
CA GLY A 274 55.94 23.10 -23.69
C GLY A 274 54.88 22.04 -23.31
N GLY A 275 55.22 20.77 -23.64
CA GLY A 275 54.30 19.67 -23.52
C GLY A 275 53.81 19.37 -22.09
N VAL A 276 54.59 19.72 -21.07
CA VAL A 276 54.21 19.55 -19.66
C VAL A 276 53.06 20.47 -19.28
N MET A 277 53.09 21.73 -19.77
CA MET A 277 52.03 22.69 -19.47
C MET A 277 50.69 22.29 -20.15
N VAL A 278 50.78 21.90 -21.42
CA VAL A 278 49.63 21.36 -22.15
C VAL A 278 49.02 20.14 -21.44
N PHE A 279 49.88 19.22 -20.98
CA PHE A 279 49.44 18.06 -20.21
C PHE A 279 48.73 18.47 -18.91
N LYS A 280 49.26 19.44 -18.20
CA LYS A 280 48.63 19.97 -16.97
C LYS A 280 47.22 20.53 -17.27
N ASP A 281 47.09 21.37 -18.30
CA ASP A 281 45.83 21.99 -18.69
C ASP A 281 44.78 20.96 -19.14
N VAL A 282 45.18 19.93 -19.87
CA VAL A 282 44.31 18.83 -20.27
C VAL A 282 43.81 18.08 -19.04
N LEU A 283 44.65 17.87 -18.07
CA LEU A 283 44.33 17.18 -16.85
C LEU A 283 43.38 18.02 -15.97
N GLU A 284 43.59 19.31 -15.83
CA GLU A 284 42.65 20.23 -15.16
C GLU A 284 41.28 20.20 -15.84
N ALA A 285 41.23 20.17 -17.17
CA ALA A 285 40.00 20.06 -17.91
C ALA A 285 39.30 18.70 -17.66
N ILE A 286 40.02 17.60 -17.58
CA ILE A 286 39.48 16.27 -17.23
C ILE A 286 38.97 16.28 -15.79
N MET A 287 39.72 16.84 -14.86
CA MET A 287 39.29 16.95 -13.46
C MET A 287 38.00 17.76 -13.33
N LEU A 288 37.90 18.89 -14.02
CA LEU A 288 36.66 19.68 -14.06
C LEU A 288 35.48 18.89 -14.65
N ALA A 289 35.70 18.14 -15.74
CA ALA A 289 34.67 17.29 -16.33
C ALA A 289 34.15 16.27 -15.33
N VAL A 290 35.06 15.62 -14.60
CA VAL A 290 34.70 14.64 -13.58
C VAL A 290 33.90 15.26 -12.44
N VAL A 291 34.36 16.40 -11.92
CA VAL A 291 33.66 17.18 -10.89
C VAL A 291 32.21 17.45 -11.30
N ILE A 292 32.00 17.88 -12.55
CA ILE A 292 30.67 18.17 -13.10
C ILE A 292 29.81 16.90 -13.19
N VAL A 293 30.40 15.78 -13.63
CA VAL A 293 29.69 14.48 -13.71
C VAL A 293 29.24 14.03 -12.33
N VAL A 294 30.14 14.03 -11.35
CA VAL A 294 29.85 13.62 -9.96
C VAL A 294 28.73 14.48 -9.36
N MET A 295 28.70 15.76 -9.64
CA MET A 295 27.66 16.67 -9.16
C MET A 295 26.33 16.48 -9.88
N ALA A 296 26.34 16.13 -11.17
CA ALA A 296 25.13 16.04 -11.97
C ALA A 296 24.32 14.76 -11.67
N VAL A 297 24.99 13.67 -11.28
CA VAL A 297 24.33 12.36 -11.09
C VAL A 297 23.61 12.31 -9.74
N PRO A 298 22.29 12.07 -9.70
CA PRO A 298 21.52 11.97 -8.47
C PRO A 298 21.62 10.57 -7.84
N GLU A 299 22.74 10.25 -7.19
CA GLU A 299 23.01 8.93 -6.60
C GLU A 299 22.06 8.58 -5.44
N GLY A 300 21.57 9.57 -4.68
CA GLY A 300 20.70 9.35 -3.52
C GLY A 300 19.25 8.96 -3.83
N LEU A 301 18.84 8.95 -5.09
CA LEU A 301 17.46 8.73 -5.47
C LEU A 301 16.94 7.31 -5.12
N PRO A 302 17.66 6.21 -5.40
CA PRO A 302 17.27 4.87 -5.00
C PRO A 302 17.16 4.71 -3.48
N LEU A 303 18.14 5.25 -2.75
CA LEU A 303 18.17 5.24 -1.29
C LEU A 303 16.97 6.00 -0.70
N MET A 304 16.63 7.16 -1.26
CA MET A 304 15.47 7.95 -0.86
C MET A 304 14.17 7.15 -1.04
N ILE A 305 13.99 6.46 -2.17
CA ILE A 305 12.81 5.64 -2.43
C ILE A 305 12.69 4.55 -1.37
N ALA A 306 13.78 3.82 -1.09
CA ALA A 306 13.80 2.76 -0.09
C ALA A 306 13.41 3.28 1.30
N ILE A 307 14.00 4.40 1.76
CA ILE A 307 13.70 5.02 3.07
C ILE A 307 12.23 5.47 3.15
N VAL A 308 11.73 6.13 2.11
CA VAL A 308 10.33 6.64 2.11
C VAL A 308 9.34 5.50 2.10
N LEU A 309 9.55 4.48 1.27
CA LEU A 309 8.70 3.30 1.21
C LEU A 309 8.70 2.58 2.56
N MET A 310 9.86 2.24 3.10
CA MET A 310 10.02 1.55 4.39
C MET A 310 9.26 2.27 5.52
N ARG A 311 9.49 3.58 5.70
CA ARG A 311 8.84 4.35 6.77
C ARG A 311 7.32 4.45 6.62
N ASN A 312 6.85 4.64 5.40
CA ASN A 312 5.41 4.77 5.17
C ASN A 312 4.71 3.41 5.25
N THR A 313 5.34 2.32 4.81
CA THR A 313 4.81 0.95 4.99
C THR A 313 4.58 0.63 6.47
N ALA A 314 5.55 0.96 7.34
CA ALA A 314 5.38 0.78 8.77
C ALA A 314 4.21 1.59 9.35
N LYS A 315 4.01 2.84 8.90
CA LYS A 315 2.87 3.68 9.29
C LYS A 315 1.55 3.15 8.72
N MET A 316 1.55 2.62 7.50
CA MET A 316 0.37 2.02 6.89
C MET A 316 -0.10 0.81 7.67
N LEU A 317 0.81 -0.06 8.12
CA LEU A 317 0.49 -1.21 8.95
C LEU A 317 -0.18 -0.79 10.28
N GLN A 318 0.31 0.28 10.92
CA GLN A 318 -0.32 0.86 12.12
C GLN A 318 -1.75 1.40 11.86
N ASN A 319 -2.11 1.63 10.59
CA ASN A 319 -3.43 2.05 10.15
C ASN A 319 -4.18 0.94 9.40
N ASN A 320 -3.97 -0.31 9.78
CA ASN A 320 -4.63 -1.50 9.25
C ASN A 320 -4.42 -1.73 7.74
N VAL A 321 -3.37 -1.19 7.17
CA VAL A 321 -3.02 -1.35 5.75
C VAL A 321 -1.72 -2.11 5.63
N LEU A 322 -1.81 -3.38 5.26
CA LEU A 322 -0.66 -4.24 5.04
C LEU A 322 -0.25 -4.22 3.57
N VAL A 323 0.96 -3.78 3.31
CA VAL A 323 1.53 -3.77 1.95
C VAL A 323 2.25 -5.07 1.68
N ARG A 324 1.78 -5.83 0.72
CA ARG A 324 2.44 -7.06 0.24
C ARG A 324 3.42 -6.80 -0.90
N LYS A 325 3.06 -5.88 -1.80
CA LYS A 325 3.90 -5.47 -2.93
C LYS A 325 4.12 -3.95 -2.88
N PRO A 326 5.37 -3.47 -2.79
CA PRO A 326 5.67 -2.03 -2.69
C PRO A 326 5.06 -1.18 -3.80
N ILE A 327 4.95 -1.74 -5.01
CA ILE A 327 4.29 -1.11 -6.16
C ILE A 327 2.83 -0.69 -5.86
N GLY A 328 2.14 -1.44 -4.99
CA GLY A 328 0.75 -1.15 -4.60
C GLY A 328 0.59 0.19 -3.91
N ILE A 329 1.57 0.63 -3.12
CA ILE A 329 1.47 1.89 -2.37
C ILE A 329 1.46 3.08 -3.33
N GLU A 330 2.40 3.11 -4.24
CA GLU A 330 2.53 4.17 -5.24
C GLU A 330 1.28 4.26 -6.10
N THR A 331 0.83 3.10 -6.56
CA THR A 331 -0.33 2.96 -7.45
C THR A 331 -1.60 3.42 -6.74
N ALA A 332 -1.75 3.10 -5.43
CA ALA A 332 -2.87 3.58 -4.62
C ALA A 332 -2.95 5.12 -4.60
N GLY A 333 -1.81 5.82 -4.48
CA GLY A 333 -1.74 7.28 -4.54
C GLY A 333 -2.16 7.90 -5.88
N SER A 334 -2.06 7.12 -6.95
CA SER A 334 -2.32 7.56 -8.33
C SER A 334 -3.69 7.10 -8.86
N LEU A 335 -4.52 6.47 -8.05
CA LEU A 335 -5.83 5.94 -8.46
C LEU A 335 -6.72 7.00 -9.11
N ASN A 336 -7.33 6.62 -10.26
CA ASN A 336 -8.37 7.37 -10.94
C ASN A 336 -9.75 6.77 -10.67
N ILE A 337 -9.83 5.44 -10.59
CA ILE A 337 -11.07 4.70 -10.34
C ILE A 337 -10.83 3.54 -9.38
N LEU A 338 -11.76 3.34 -8.46
CA LEU A 338 -11.77 2.23 -7.51
C LEU A 338 -13.06 1.44 -7.69
N PHE A 339 -12.93 0.19 -8.07
CA PHE A 339 -14.01 -0.77 -8.05
C PHE A 339 -14.06 -1.44 -6.68
N SER A 340 -15.11 -1.14 -5.92
CA SER A 340 -15.24 -1.63 -4.54
C SER A 340 -16.32 -2.66 -4.42
N ASP A 341 -16.02 -3.78 -3.79
CA ASP A 341 -17.07 -4.69 -3.34
C ASP A 341 -17.95 -4.02 -2.28
N LYS A 342 -19.18 -4.42 -2.19
CA LYS A 342 -20.15 -3.94 -1.19
C LYS A 342 -19.89 -4.57 0.18
N THR A 343 -19.99 -5.93 0.19
CA THR A 343 -20.07 -6.75 1.41
C THR A 343 -18.74 -6.74 2.15
N GLY A 344 -18.77 -6.49 3.46
CA GLY A 344 -17.56 -6.46 4.28
C GLY A 344 -16.67 -5.22 4.08
N THR A 345 -16.80 -4.47 2.97
CA THR A 345 -15.97 -3.28 2.65
C THR A 345 -16.72 -1.97 2.90
N ILE A 346 -17.81 -1.72 2.16
CA ILE A 346 -18.68 -0.55 2.33
C ILE A 346 -19.67 -0.82 3.47
N THR A 347 -20.13 -2.05 3.57
CA THR A 347 -21.00 -2.53 4.63
C THR A 347 -20.21 -3.36 5.65
N LYS A 348 -20.84 -3.69 6.78
CA LYS A 348 -20.19 -4.46 7.86
C LYS A 348 -19.88 -5.91 7.47
N GLY A 349 -20.58 -6.46 6.48
CA GLY A 349 -20.47 -7.86 6.06
C GLY A 349 -21.27 -8.83 6.94
N GLU A 350 -21.96 -8.32 7.95
CA GLU A 350 -22.80 -9.09 8.85
C GLU A 350 -24.22 -8.53 8.84
N LEU A 351 -25.23 -9.43 8.90
CA LEU A 351 -26.61 -9.02 9.03
C LEU A 351 -26.85 -8.51 10.45
N GLU A 352 -27.51 -7.37 10.56
CA GLU A 352 -27.93 -6.77 11.82
C GLU A 352 -29.42 -6.42 11.80
N VAL A 353 -30.07 -6.43 12.97
CA VAL A 353 -31.40 -5.84 13.14
C VAL A 353 -31.22 -4.32 13.22
N VAL A 354 -31.65 -3.62 12.17
CA VAL A 354 -31.48 -2.17 12.04
C VAL A 354 -32.71 -1.41 12.53
N GLU A 355 -33.89 -2.00 12.36
CA GLU A 355 -35.14 -1.35 12.73
C GLU A 355 -36.11 -2.38 13.33
N PHE A 356 -36.77 -2.00 14.43
CA PHE A 356 -37.89 -2.72 15.03
C PHE A 356 -39.15 -1.88 14.95
N PHE A 357 -40.29 -2.50 14.73
CA PHE A 357 -41.59 -1.85 14.90
C PHE A 357 -42.65 -2.82 15.34
N ASP A 358 -43.57 -2.33 16.17
CA ASP A 358 -44.80 -3.07 16.59
C ASP A 358 -45.92 -2.94 15.57
N GLY A 359 -47.05 -3.49 15.86
CA GLY A 359 -48.22 -3.43 14.99
C GLY A 359 -48.77 -2.01 14.80
N ASN A 360 -48.45 -1.03 15.65
CA ASN A 360 -48.80 0.37 15.50
C ASN A 360 -47.69 1.20 14.81
N LEU A 361 -46.68 0.52 14.25
CA LEU A 361 -45.53 1.09 13.56
C LEU A 361 -44.61 1.94 14.47
N LYS A 362 -44.64 1.68 15.77
CA LYS A 362 -43.81 2.35 16.78
C LYS A 362 -42.67 1.45 17.20
N ASP A 363 -41.55 2.07 17.60
CA ASP A 363 -40.45 1.39 18.29
C ASP A 363 -40.82 1.26 19.77
N SER A 364 -41.43 0.12 20.11
CA SER A 364 -41.85 -0.24 21.45
C SER A 364 -40.94 -1.29 22.12
N TYR A 365 -39.78 -1.58 21.55
CA TYR A 365 -38.79 -2.50 22.12
C TYR A 365 -38.02 -1.82 23.25
N LYS A 366 -38.68 -1.74 24.43
CA LYS A 366 -38.17 -1.05 25.62
C LYS A 366 -38.06 -2.00 26.80
N ASP A 367 -37.10 -1.74 27.69
CA ASP A 367 -36.94 -2.55 28.91
C ASP A 367 -38.23 -2.59 29.73
N GLY A 368 -38.59 -3.82 30.16
CA GLY A 368 -39.83 -4.10 30.90
C GLY A 368 -41.11 -4.11 30.07
N SER A 369 -41.06 -3.94 28.76
CA SER A 369 -42.28 -4.07 27.91
C SER A 369 -42.56 -5.54 27.63
N LYS A 370 -43.87 -5.87 27.59
CA LYS A 370 -44.35 -7.21 27.21
C LYS A 370 -43.93 -7.59 25.80
N ILE A 371 -43.80 -6.60 24.90
CA ILE A 371 -43.32 -6.82 23.54
C ILE A 371 -41.85 -7.31 23.58
N LYS A 372 -41.01 -6.69 24.39
CA LYS A 372 -39.63 -7.11 24.52
C LYS A 372 -39.50 -8.53 25.05
N GLU A 373 -40.29 -8.90 26.06
CA GLU A 373 -40.32 -10.24 26.62
C GLU A 373 -40.80 -11.28 25.57
N MET A 374 -41.87 -10.98 24.84
CA MET A 374 -42.37 -11.85 23.81
C MET A 374 -41.46 -11.98 22.60
N MET A 375 -40.79 -10.89 22.20
CA MET A 375 -39.78 -10.91 21.12
C MET A 375 -38.57 -11.78 21.53
N ALA A 376 -38.08 -11.61 22.76
CA ALA A 376 -37.01 -12.46 23.29
C ALA A 376 -37.39 -13.94 23.25
N LEU A 377 -38.62 -14.25 23.62
CA LEU A 377 -39.12 -15.62 23.56
C LEU A 377 -39.22 -16.16 22.10
N CYS A 378 -39.78 -15.36 21.17
CA CYS A 378 -39.87 -15.72 19.77
C CYS A 378 -38.54 -15.90 19.07
N ILE A 379 -37.52 -15.10 19.44
CA ILE A 379 -36.17 -15.20 18.89
C ILE A 379 -35.39 -16.30 19.62
N GLY A 380 -35.31 -16.24 20.94
CA GLY A 380 -34.43 -17.09 21.74
C GLY A 380 -34.81 -18.57 21.75
N LYS A 381 -36.08 -18.90 21.61
CA LYS A 381 -36.57 -20.30 21.58
C LYS A 381 -36.90 -20.82 20.19
N ASN A 382 -36.71 -19.99 19.15
CA ASN A 382 -36.89 -20.36 17.77
C ASN A 382 -35.69 -19.96 16.92
N THR A 383 -34.49 -20.42 17.34
CA THR A 383 -33.21 -20.11 16.70
C THR A 383 -32.30 -21.33 16.67
N GLY A 384 -31.47 -21.43 15.65
CA GLY A 384 -30.37 -22.40 15.57
C GLY A 384 -29.02 -21.85 16.10
N SER A 385 -28.96 -20.60 16.58
CA SER A 385 -27.78 -19.96 17.12
C SER A 385 -27.75 -19.98 18.65
N MET A 386 -26.57 -19.86 19.27
CA MET A 386 -26.40 -19.81 20.73
C MET A 386 -25.28 -18.87 21.11
N PHE A 387 -25.24 -18.40 22.36
CA PHE A 387 -24.09 -17.68 22.90
C PHE A 387 -23.02 -18.69 23.36
N ASP A 388 -21.76 -18.40 23.04
CA ASP A 388 -20.61 -19.11 23.61
C ASP A 388 -20.29 -18.63 25.04
N ALA A 389 -19.28 -19.23 25.66
CA ALA A 389 -18.86 -18.88 27.02
C ALA A 389 -18.36 -17.42 27.14
N ASN A 390 -18.03 -16.78 26.05
CA ASN A 390 -17.53 -15.38 25.97
C ASN A 390 -18.64 -14.39 25.59
N GLY A 391 -19.89 -14.87 25.44
CA GLY A 391 -21.02 -14.04 25.03
C GLY A 391 -21.08 -13.74 23.52
N LYS A 392 -20.32 -14.46 22.69
CA LYS A 392 -20.36 -14.35 21.24
C LYS A 392 -21.41 -15.31 20.67
N VAL A 393 -22.17 -14.86 19.69
CA VAL A 393 -23.17 -15.70 19.01
C VAL A 393 -22.48 -16.64 18.02
N ILE A 394 -22.75 -17.95 18.18
CA ILE A 394 -22.22 -19.02 17.32
C ILE A 394 -23.34 -19.93 16.81
N GLY A 395 -23.07 -20.70 15.75
CA GLY A 395 -24.05 -21.63 15.16
C GLY A 395 -25.15 -20.92 14.35
N GLY A 396 -26.10 -21.69 13.84
CA GLY A 396 -27.23 -21.18 13.06
C GLY A 396 -26.86 -20.49 11.74
N ASN A 397 -27.88 -19.96 11.07
CA ASN A 397 -27.71 -19.18 9.85
C ASN A 397 -27.49 -17.69 10.17
N ALA A 398 -27.07 -16.89 9.17
CA ALA A 398 -26.77 -15.46 9.34
C ALA A 398 -27.96 -14.64 9.90
N THR A 399 -29.18 -14.99 9.54
CA THR A 399 -30.41 -14.35 10.05
C THR A 399 -30.61 -14.66 11.53
N ASP A 400 -30.42 -15.92 11.93
CA ASP A 400 -30.52 -16.33 13.34
C ASP A 400 -29.46 -15.66 14.20
N LYS A 401 -28.22 -15.54 13.68
CA LYS A 401 -27.16 -14.79 14.35
C LYS A 401 -27.53 -13.33 14.54
N ALA A 402 -28.05 -12.68 13.50
CA ALA A 402 -28.47 -11.27 13.57
C ALA A 402 -29.56 -11.05 14.61
N LEU A 403 -30.53 -11.95 14.67
CA LEU A 403 -31.63 -11.91 15.62
C LEU A 403 -31.14 -12.16 17.06
N LEU A 404 -30.24 -13.13 17.25
CA LEU A 404 -29.74 -13.44 18.59
C LEU A 404 -28.81 -12.32 19.11
N ASN A 405 -28.02 -11.67 18.23
CA ASN A 405 -27.22 -10.48 18.55
C ASN A 405 -28.09 -9.26 18.93
N PHE A 406 -29.33 -9.23 18.51
CA PHE A 406 -30.30 -8.21 18.90
C PHE A 406 -30.76 -8.36 20.36
N LEU A 407 -30.69 -9.58 20.94
CA LEU A 407 -31.00 -9.88 22.31
C LEU A 407 -29.76 -9.73 23.20
N THR A 408 -30.00 -9.36 24.46
CA THR A 408 -28.94 -9.39 25.49
C THR A 408 -28.85 -10.78 26.12
N GLN A 409 -27.67 -11.14 26.62
CA GLN A 409 -27.47 -12.41 27.33
C GLN A 409 -28.37 -12.51 28.58
N ALA A 410 -28.68 -11.39 29.23
CA ALA A 410 -29.58 -11.35 30.37
C ALA A 410 -31.03 -11.73 29.99
N GLU A 411 -31.47 -11.40 28.77
CA GLU A 411 -32.79 -11.82 28.24
C GLU A 411 -32.80 -13.31 27.94
N MET A 412 -31.72 -13.85 27.40
CA MET A 412 -31.60 -15.28 27.14
C MET A 412 -31.54 -16.10 28.43
N ASN A 413 -30.84 -15.66 29.44
CA ASN A 413 -30.77 -16.36 30.74
C ASN A 413 -32.18 -16.49 31.38
N LYS A 414 -33.05 -15.49 31.21
CA LYS A 414 -34.43 -15.57 31.67
C LYS A 414 -35.29 -16.66 30.96
N LEU A 415 -34.83 -17.10 29.81
CA LEU A 415 -35.50 -18.12 29.03
C LEU A 415 -34.94 -19.53 29.24
N GLU A 416 -33.85 -19.70 30.00
CA GLU A 416 -33.17 -21.00 30.12
C GLU A 416 -34.06 -22.12 30.60
N ASP A 417 -34.92 -21.88 31.59
CA ASP A 417 -35.81 -22.88 32.17
C ASP A 417 -36.96 -23.31 31.22
N LEU A 418 -37.23 -22.55 30.16
CA LEU A 418 -38.29 -22.86 29.21
C LEU A 418 -37.81 -23.91 28.21
N LYS A 419 -38.47 -25.10 28.23
CA LYS A 419 -38.14 -26.19 27.29
C LYS A 419 -38.99 -26.11 26.05
N VAL A 420 -38.35 -26.35 24.90
CA VAL A 420 -39.05 -26.55 23.62
C VAL A 420 -39.55 -27.99 23.55
N GLU A 421 -40.85 -28.18 23.40
CA GLU A 421 -41.53 -29.50 23.34
C GLU A 421 -41.51 -30.06 21.91
N LYS A 422 -41.80 -29.19 20.91
CA LYS A 422 -41.78 -29.50 19.49
C LYS A 422 -41.20 -28.33 18.73
N SER A 423 -40.53 -28.57 17.62
CA SER A 423 -40.00 -27.50 16.75
C SER A 423 -40.14 -27.87 15.28
N GLN A 424 -40.43 -26.86 14.47
CA GLN A 424 -40.43 -26.91 13.02
C GLN A 424 -39.40 -25.93 12.52
N GLY A 425 -38.34 -26.46 11.89
CA GLY A 425 -37.31 -25.64 11.26
C GLY A 425 -37.82 -24.81 10.09
N PHE A 426 -37.06 -23.80 9.70
CA PHE A 426 -37.42 -22.98 8.54
C PHE A 426 -37.45 -23.81 7.26
N ASN A 427 -38.57 -23.67 6.52
CA ASN A 427 -38.79 -24.29 5.21
C ASN A 427 -39.10 -23.19 4.18
N SER A 428 -38.40 -23.22 3.03
CA SER A 428 -38.57 -22.24 1.96
C SER A 428 -39.99 -22.24 1.34
N ALA A 429 -40.71 -23.38 1.37
CA ALA A 429 -42.10 -23.46 0.90
C ALA A 429 -43.03 -22.75 1.86
N ASN A 430 -42.86 -22.92 3.15
CA ASN A 430 -43.70 -22.35 4.20
C ASN A 430 -43.29 -20.97 4.62
N LYS A 431 -41.97 -20.64 4.48
CA LYS A 431 -41.36 -19.36 4.82
C LYS A 431 -41.50 -18.98 6.30
N TYR A 432 -41.62 -19.92 7.21
CA TYR A 432 -41.57 -19.67 8.66
C TYR A 432 -40.94 -20.85 9.40
N SER A 433 -40.55 -20.60 10.63
CA SER A 433 -40.18 -21.60 11.65
C SER A 433 -41.05 -21.41 12.88
N ALA A 434 -41.25 -22.49 13.66
CA ALA A 434 -42.07 -22.47 14.86
C ALA A 434 -41.45 -23.33 15.96
N SER A 435 -41.69 -22.94 17.22
CA SER A 435 -41.34 -23.75 18.40
C SER A 435 -42.47 -23.73 19.40
N GLN A 436 -42.89 -24.93 19.82
CA GLN A 436 -43.89 -25.11 20.86
C GLN A 436 -43.25 -25.17 22.25
N LEU A 437 -43.76 -24.36 23.13
CA LEU A 437 -43.41 -24.29 24.55
C LEU A 437 -44.67 -24.69 25.36
N SER A 438 -44.52 -24.93 26.65
CA SER A 438 -45.70 -25.22 27.48
C SER A 438 -46.74 -24.11 27.42
N GLY A 439 -47.87 -24.39 26.77
CA GLY A 439 -49.01 -23.49 26.63
C GLY A 439 -48.89 -22.40 25.57
N LYS A 440 -47.81 -22.36 24.77
CA LYS A 440 -47.65 -21.39 23.66
C LYS A 440 -46.79 -21.93 22.55
N THR A 441 -47.14 -21.57 21.30
CA THR A 441 -46.30 -21.78 20.11
C THR A 441 -45.84 -20.44 19.58
N VAL A 442 -44.55 -20.28 19.40
CA VAL A 442 -43.92 -19.07 18.84
C VAL A 442 -43.50 -19.27 17.39
N TYR A 443 -43.76 -18.27 16.57
CA TYR A 443 -43.53 -18.29 15.13
C TYR A 443 -42.58 -17.16 14.72
N LYS A 444 -41.66 -17.45 13.79
CA LYS A 444 -40.76 -16.49 13.13
C LYS A 444 -40.79 -16.75 11.63
N GLY A 445 -41.11 -15.75 10.83
CA GLY A 445 -41.18 -15.94 9.38
C GLY A 445 -41.43 -14.70 8.56
N ALA A 446 -41.66 -14.93 7.27
CA ALA A 446 -41.94 -13.86 6.34
C ALA A 446 -43.30 -13.19 6.66
N PRO A 447 -43.36 -11.84 6.68
CA PRO A 447 -44.57 -11.11 7.03
C PRO A 447 -45.78 -11.53 6.16
N GLU A 448 -45.58 -11.71 4.86
CA GLU A 448 -46.61 -12.09 3.93
C GLU A 448 -47.26 -13.44 4.28
N ARG A 449 -46.56 -14.30 5.03
CA ARG A 449 -47.14 -15.61 5.49
C ARG A 449 -47.88 -15.48 6.81
N LEU A 450 -47.20 -14.85 7.83
CA LEU A 450 -47.85 -14.78 9.15
C LEU A 450 -49.04 -13.82 9.15
N LEU A 451 -48.97 -12.71 8.41
CA LEU A 451 -50.08 -11.74 8.29
C LEU A 451 -51.35 -12.33 7.60
N THR A 452 -51.24 -13.41 6.80
CA THR A 452 -52.44 -14.03 6.21
C THR A 452 -53.43 -14.52 7.28
N LYS A 453 -52.90 -15.15 8.32
CA LYS A 453 -53.64 -15.76 9.39
C LYS A 453 -53.86 -14.84 10.61
N ALA A 454 -52.97 -13.90 10.83
CA ALA A 454 -53.03 -13.00 11.98
C ALA A 454 -54.18 -11.98 11.83
N THR A 455 -55.04 -11.86 12.84
CA THR A 455 -56.11 -10.86 12.97
C THR A 455 -55.87 -9.91 14.15
N LYS A 456 -54.95 -10.25 15.03
CA LYS A 456 -54.62 -9.56 16.28
C LYS A 456 -53.12 -9.26 16.35
N MET A 457 -52.76 -8.24 17.13
CA MET A 457 -51.40 -7.87 17.42
C MET A 457 -51.25 -7.35 18.84
N LEU A 458 -50.02 -7.32 19.37
CA LEU A 458 -49.71 -6.60 20.59
C LEU A 458 -49.47 -5.10 20.27
N ASP A 459 -50.04 -4.23 21.07
CA ASP A 459 -49.78 -2.81 21.08
C ASP A 459 -48.53 -2.48 21.95
N GLU A 460 -48.11 -1.21 22.00
CA GLU A 460 -47.00 -0.73 22.79
C GLU A 460 -47.11 -1.03 24.30
N ASN A 461 -48.32 -1.25 24.81
CA ASN A 461 -48.57 -1.58 26.20
C ASN A 461 -48.72 -3.09 26.43
N GLY A 462 -48.61 -3.90 25.37
CA GLY A 462 -48.73 -5.33 25.40
C GLY A 462 -50.23 -5.81 25.46
N ASN A 463 -51.18 -4.95 25.08
CA ASN A 463 -52.59 -5.36 24.94
C ASN A 463 -52.84 -5.95 23.55
N ILE A 464 -53.76 -6.87 23.47
CA ILE A 464 -54.18 -7.49 22.19
C ILE A 464 -55.17 -6.55 21.50
N VAL A 465 -54.80 -6.04 20.32
CA VAL A 465 -55.64 -5.14 19.52
C VAL A 465 -55.83 -5.70 18.10
N ALA A 466 -56.75 -5.14 17.32
CA ALA A 466 -56.93 -5.51 15.92
C ALA A 466 -55.80 -5.03 15.06
N ILE A 467 -55.42 -5.81 14.03
CA ILE A 467 -54.29 -5.50 13.15
C ILE A 467 -54.72 -4.68 11.94
N ASP A 468 -53.98 -3.59 11.62
CA ASP A 468 -54.13 -2.87 10.35
C ASP A 468 -53.09 -3.37 9.34
N LYS A 469 -53.40 -4.41 8.64
CA LYS A 469 -52.52 -5.08 7.66
C LYS A 469 -52.04 -4.11 6.56
N LYS A 470 -52.87 -3.13 6.17
CA LYS A 470 -52.48 -2.19 5.10
C LYS A 470 -51.31 -1.29 5.52
N LYS A 471 -51.45 -0.66 6.71
CA LYS A 471 -50.36 0.19 7.22
C LYS A 471 -49.06 -0.56 7.45
N ILE A 472 -49.16 -1.83 7.91
CA ILE A 472 -47.98 -2.67 8.11
C ILE A 472 -47.31 -2.99 6.77
N ASN A 473 -48.07 -3.39 5.75
CA ASN A 473 -47.53 -3.67 4.43
C ASN A 473 -46.90 -2.43 3.79
N ASP A 474 -47.55 -1.26 3.90
CA ASP A 474 -46.91 0.01 3.42
C ASP A 474 -45.58 0.34 4.14
N LYS A 475 -45.42 -0.05 5.41
CA LYS A 475 -44.14 0.12 6.13
C LYS A 475 -43.13 -0.93 5.67
N ILE A 476 -43.52 -2.16 5.48
CA ILE A 476 -42.68 -3.25 4.98
C ILE A 476 -42.13 -2.88 3.60
N ASP A 477 -42.98 -2.40 2.70
CA ASP A 477 -42.58 -1.97 1.35
C ASP A 477 -41.52 -0.83 1.41
N ARG A 478 -41.74 0.14 2.29
CA ARG A 478 -40.73 1.22 2.53
C ARG A 478 -39.38 0.70 3.09
N LEU A 479 -39.43 -0.34 3.92
CA LEU A 479 -38.19 -0.97 4.44
C LEU A 479 -37.53 -1.81 3.34
N ALA A 480 -38.30 -2.49 2.50
CA ALA A 480 -37.77 -3.19 1.34
C ALA A 480 -37.09 -2.24 0.34
N GLU A 481 -37.67 -1.03 0.11
CA GLU A 481 -37.00 0.06 -0.68
C GLU A 481 -35.66 0.51 -0.09
N ARG A 482 -35.46 0.36 1.24
CA ARG A 482 -34.21 0.62 1.95
C ARG A 482 -33.31 -0.62 2.06
N ALA A 483 -33.56 -1.65 1.23
CA ALA A 483 -32.82 -2.91 1.20
C ALA A 483 -32.87 -3.73 2.51
N MET A 484 -33.91 -3.56 3.32
CA MET A 484 -34.10 -4.34 4.52
C MET A 484 -34.95 -5.58 4.24
N ARG A 485 -34.53 -6.73 4.75
CA ARG A 485 -35.36 -7.93 4.84
C ARG A 485 -36.16 -7.82 6.11
N VAL A 486 -37.47 -7.80 5.97
CA VAL A 486 -38.38 -7.77 7.12
C VAL A 486 -38.72 -9.19 7.56
N LEU A 487 -38.59 -9.48 8.84
CA LEU A 487 -39.07 -10.65 9.50
C LEU A 487 -40.16 -10.27 10.51
N SER A 488 -41.17 -11.14 10.63
CA SER A 488 -42.24 -10.98 11.58
C SER A 488 -42.26 -12.09 12.65
N PHE A 489 -42.74 -11.73 13.80
CA PHE A 489 -42.85 -12.60 14.97
C PHE A 489 -44.28 -12.63 15.44
N ALA A 490 -44.75 -13.84 15.78
CA ALA A 490 -46.11 -14.09 16.28
C ALA A 490 -46.08 -15.20 17.30
N TYR A 491 -47.13 -15.28 18.09
CA TYR A 491 -47.41 -16.44 18.95
C TYR A 491 -48.88 -16.87 18.82
N SER A 492 -49.16 -18.10 19.22
CA SER A 492 -50.47 -18.70 19.35
C SER A 492 -50.56 -19.51 20.66
N GLU A 493 -51.74 -19.69 21.21
CA GLU A 493 -52.00 -20.61 22.32
C GLU A 493 -52.32 -22.02 21.85
N SER A 494 -52.44 -22.22 20.52
CA SER A 494 -52.66 -23.52 19.90
C SER A 494 -51.37 -24.36 19.84
N GLU A 495 -51.52 -25.69 19.86
CA GLU A 495 -50.41 -26.62 19.66
C GLU A 495 -49.83 -26.52 18.22
N LEU A 496 -48.53 -26.83 18.09
CA LEU A 496 -47.87 -26.88 16.82
C LEU A 496 -48.35 -28.05 15.95
N ILE A 497 -48.99 -27.71 14.84
CA ILE A 497 -49.28 -28.63 13.75
C ILE A 497 -48.29 -28.33 12.62
N GLU A 498 -47.55 -29.34 12.19
CA GLU A 498 -46.57 -29.19 11.13
C GLU A 498 -47.20 -28.63 9.85
N ASP A 499 -46.51 -27.70 9.21
CA ASP A 499 -46.85 -27.03 7.96
C ASP A 499 -48.19 -26.26 7.98
N THR A 500 -48.80 -26.08 9.15
CA THR A 500 -50.09 -25.40 9.28
C THR A 500 -49.99 -24.21 10.24
N LEU A 501 -50.45 -23.04 9.79
CA LEU A 501 -50.54 -21.83 10.63
C LEU A 501 -51.92 -21.80 11.31
N PRO A 502 -52.00 -21.59 12.63
CA PRO A 502 -53.27 -21.47 13.35
C PRO A 502 -53.97 -20.16 13.02
N ASP A 503 -55.31 -20.15 13.25
CA ASP A 503 -56.13 -18.97 13.00
C ASP A 503 -56.15 -17.96 14.17
N ASP A 504 -55.55 -18.29 15.30
CA ASP A 504 -55.44 -17.46 16.52
C ASP A 504 -54.12 -16.69 16.65
N LEU A 505 -53.34 -16.56 15.57
CA LEU A 505 -52.06 -15.88 15.57
C LEU A 505 -52.15 -14.43 16.04
N VAL A 506 -51.35 -14.09 17.05
CA VAL A 506 -51.16 -12.74 17.57
C VAL A 506 -49.75 -12.25 17.16
N MET A 507 -49.68 -11.19 16.36
CA MET A 507 -48.42 -10.60 15.95
C MET A 507 -47.77 -9.89 17.13
N VAL A 508 -46.43 -10.09 17.30
CA VAL A 508 -45.62 -9.47 18.36
C VAL A 508 -44.89 -8.24 17.83
N GLY A 509 -44.28 -8.38 16.70
CA GLY A 509 -43.49 -7.30 16.09
C GLY A 509 -42.81 -7.72 14.80
N PHE A 510 -42.07 -6.76 14.25
CA PHE A 510 -41.38 -6.89 12.98
C PHE A 510 -39.99 -6.32 13.14
N VAL A 511 -39.01 -6.95 12.53
CA VAL A 511 -37.62 -6.44 12.46
C VAL A 511 -37.19 -6.30 11.02
N GLY A 512 -36.53 -5.20 10.73
CA GLY A 512 -35.78 -4.96 9.50
C GLY A 512 -34.33 -5.37 9.66
N ILE A 513 -33.89 -6.33 8.87
CA ILE A 513 -32.54 -6.89 8.90
C ILE A 513 -31.83 -6.52 7.61
N ARG A 514 -30.61 -6.04 7.70
CA ARG A 514 -29.73 -5.82 6.54
C ARG A 514 -28.27 -5.86 6.95
N ASP A 515 -27.40 -5.99 5.97
CA ASP A 515 -25.97 -5.68 6.10
C ASP A 515 -25.82 -4.15 6.04
N ASP A 516 -25.56 -3.52 7.17
CA ASP A 516 -25.60 -2.05 7.30
C ASP A 516 -24.34 -1.38 6.80
N VAL A 517 -24.46 -0.13 6.32
CA VAL A 517 -23.32 0.68 5.87
C VAL A 517 -22.44 1.01 7.07
N ARG A 518 -21.13 0.82 6.94
CA ARG A 518 -20.19 1.21 8.00
C ARG A 518 -20.28 2.72 8.24
N PRO A 519 -20.32 3.18 9.49
CA PRO A 519 -20.43 4.61 9.81
C PRO A 519 -19.37 5.48 9.14
N GLU A 520 -18.14 4.97 9.02
CA GLU A 520 -16.98 5.66 8.46
C GLU A 520 -16.98 5.66 6.92
N ALA A 521 -17.64 4.68 6.28
CA ALA A 521 -17.57 4.48 4.83
C ALA A 521 -18.07 5.69 4.06
N LYS A 522 -19.16 6.31 4.48
CA LYS A 522 -19.72 7.50 3.82
C LYS A 522 -18.74 8.66 3.77
N GLN A 523 -18.06 8.95 4.88
CA GLN A 523 -17.09 10.03 4.94
C GLN A 523 -15.84 9.67 4.14
N ALA A 524 -15.34 8.44 4.26
CA ALA A 524 -14.18 7.97 3.51
C ALA A 524 -14.42 7.98 1.99
N ILE A 525 -15.58 7.52 1.54
CA ILE A 525 -15.98 7.58 0.12
C ILE A 525 -15.97 9.04 -0.37
N LYS A 526 -16.53 9.97 0.40
CA LYS A 526 -16.53 11.39 0.07
C LYS A 526 -15.11 11.95 -0.03
N GLU A 527 -14.23 11.61 0.89
CA GLU A 527 -12.82 12.05 0.88
C GLU A 527 -12.07 11.48 -0.33
N VAL A 528 -12.30 10.21 -0.69
CA VAL A 528 -11.75 9.57 -1.88
C VAL A 528 -12.28 10.21 -3.16
N GLN A 529 -13.58 10.53 -3.23
CA GLN A 529 -14.17 11.25 -4.38
C GLN A 529 -13.61 12.68 -4.50
N ASN A 530 -13.44 13.39 -3.39
CA ASN A 530 -12.80 14.72 -3.38
C ASN A 530 -11.33 14.64 -3.84
N ALA A 531 -10.69 13.52 -3.61
CA ALA A 531 -9.35 13.20 -4.10
C ALA A 531 -9.32 12.95 -5.62
N GLY A 532 -10.46 13.06 -6.32
CA GLY A 532 -10.58 12.83 -7.76
C GLY A 532 -10.59 11.35 -8.15
N VAL A 533 -10.84 10.46 -7.21
CA VAL A 533 -10.97 9.02 -7.46
C VAL A 533 -12.45 8.67 -7.60
N GLN A 534 -12.85 8.16 -8.73
CA GLN A 534 -14.18 7.64 -8.93
C GLN A 534 -14.34 6.32 -8.16
N VAL A 535 -15.40 6.19 -7.36
CA VAL A 535 -15.73 4.94 -6.66
C VAL A 535 -16.93 4.31 -7.35
N VAL A 536 -16.79 3.04 -7.73
CA VAL A 536 -17.84 2.21 -8.36
C VAL A 536 -18.06 0.99 -7.49
N MET A 537 -19.28 0.83 -6.97
CA MET A 537 -19.64 -0.34 -6.19
C MET A 537 -20.02 -1.51 -7.12
N ILE A 538 -19.42 -2.67 -6.89
CA ILE A 538 -19.72 -3.90 -7.62
C ILE A 538 -20.21 -4.96 -6.63
N THR A 539 -21.40 -5.52 -6.83
CA THR A 539 -22.01 -6.47 -5.89
C THR A 539 -22.83 -7.54 -6.58
N GLY A 540 -22.91 -8.73 -5.98
CA GLY A 540 -23.84 -9.80 -6.36
C GLY A 540 -25.30 -9.53 -5.99
N ASP A 541 -25.58 -8.49 -5.20
CA ASP A 541 -26.94 -8.15 -4.74
C ASP A 541 -27.86 -7.70 -5.88
N ARG A 542 -29.16 -7.70 -5.59
CA ARG A 542 -30.17 -7.13 -6.50
C ARG A 542 -29.97 -5.64 -6.68
N LYS A 543 -30.39 -5.10 -7.84
CA LYS A 543 -30.22 -3.69 -8.22
C LYS A 543 -30.82 -2.73 -7.19
N GLU A 544 -32.02 -3.06 -6.69
CA GLU A 544 -32.72 -2.24 -5.71
C GLU A 544 -31.93 -2.10 -4.40
N THR A 545 -31.43 -3.24 -3.88
CA THR A 545 -30.58 -3.28 -2.69
C THR A 545 -29.27 -2.49 -2.91
N ALA A 546 -28.61 -2.72 -4.04
CA ALA A 546 -27.37 -2.06 -4.37
C ALA A 546 -27.54 -0.53 -4.50
N VAL A 547 -28.62 -0.09 -5.15
CA VAL A 547 -28.94 1.35 -5.30
C VAL A 547 -29.25 1.99 -3.95
N ALA A 548 -30.00 1.31 -3.07
CA ALA A 548 -30.31 1.82 -1.73
C ALA A 548 -29.02 2.04 -0.90
N ILE A 549 -28.16 1.04 -0.84
CA ILE A 549 -26.86 1.12 -0.15
C ILE A 549 -25.97 2.19 -0.77
N ALA A 550 -25.89 2.27 -2.09
CA ALA A 550 -25.07 3.27 -2.79
C ALA A 550 -25.52 4.72 -2.55
N LYS A 551 -26.83 4.96 -2.43
CA LYS A 551 -27.37 6.28 -2.03
C LYS A 551 -26.98 6.63 -0.60
N GLU A 552 -27.11 5.69 0.32
CA GLU A 552 -26.78 5.88 1.72
C GLU A 552 -25.26 6.12 1.93
N ALA A 553 -24.44 5.34 1.22
CA ALA A 553 -22.99 5.50 1.21
C ALA A 553 -22.50 6.77 0.47
N GLY A 554 -23.39 7.50 -0.24
CA GLY A 554 -23.03 8.73 -0.94
C GLY A 554 -22.36 8.50 -2.30
N LEU A 555 -22.58 7.34 -2.93
CA LEU A 555 -22.08 7.04 -4.27
C LEU A 555 -23.02 7.58 -5.37
N LEU A 556 -24.32 7.50 -5.16
CA LEU A 556 -25.37 7.97 -6.07
C LEU A 556 -25.91 9.32 -5.57
N ASN A 557 -25.41 10.40 -6.15
CA ASN A 557 -25.74 11.77 -5.74
C ASN A 557 -26.35 12.64 -6.85
N SER A 558 -26.24 12.20 -8.12
CA SER A 558 -26.66 12.96 -9.29
C SER A 558 -27.64 12.16 -10.16
N LYS A 559 -28.50 12.88 -10.92
CA LYS A 559 -29.35 12.25 -11.94
C LYS A 559 -28.58 11.64 -13.10
N SER A 560 -27.33 12.05 -13.30
CA SER A 560 -26.44 11.49 -14.32
C SER A 560 -25.74 10.20 -13.88
N ASP A 561 -25.79 9.85 -12.60
CA ASP A 561 -25.17 8.65 -12.05
C ASP A 561 -25.89 7.40 -12.57
N VAL A 562 -25.10 6.42 -13.03
CA VAL A 562 -25.58 5.20 -13.69
C VAL A 562 -25.44 4.01 -12.74
N ALA A 563 -26.50 3.22 -12.64
CA ALA A 563 -26.52 1.93 -11.97
C ALA A 563 -27.02 0.85 -12.95
N LEU A 564 -26.21 -0.18 -13.19
CA LEU A 564 -26.48 -1.28 -14.11
C LEU A 564 -26.55 -2.63 -13.40
N THR A 565 -27.24 -3.57 -14.01
CA THR A 565 -27.08 -5.01 -13.69
C THR A 565 -26.02 -5.63 -14.60
N SER A 566 -25.49 -6.81 -14.21
CA SER A 566 -24.61 -7.61 -15.06
C SER A 566 -25.24 -7.87 -16.44
N GLU A 567 -26.55 -8.19 -16.47
CA GLU A 567 -27.27 -8.43 -17.73
C GLU A 567 -27.32 -7.19 -18.63
N GLU A 568 -27.59 -6.00 -18.06
CA GLU A 568 -27.58 -4.73 -18.78
C GLU A 568 -26.17 -4.43 -19.31
N LEU A 569 -25.13 -4.64 -18.46
CA LEU A 569 -23.72 -4.44 -18.81
C LEU A 569 -23.29 -5.37 -19.94
N ASN A 570 -23.70 -6.64 -19.93
CA ASN A 570 -23.29 -7.63 -20.92
C ASN A 570 -24.00 -7.46 -22.28
N LYS A 571 -25.11 -6.73 -22.33
CA LYS A 571 -25.75 -6.32 -23.59
C LYS A 571 -25.02 -5.15 -24.29
N MET A 572 -24.13 -4.45 -23.55
CA MET A 572 -23.38 -3.29 -24.08
C MET A 572 -22.04 -3.74 -24.68
N SER A 573 -21.66 -3.12 -25.78
CA SER A 573 -20.32 -3.23 -26.35
C SER A 573 -19.29 -2.54 -25.44
N ASP A 574 -18.04 -2.92 -25.54
CA ASP A 574 -16.94 -2.29 -24.77
C ASP A 574 -16.82 -0.78 -25.02
N LYS A 575 -17.16 -0.33 -26.24
CA LYS A 575 -17.18 1.10 -26.59
C LYS A 575 -18.28 1.85 -25.84
N GLU A 576 -19.45 1.26 -25.72
CA GLU A 576 -20.57 1.86 -24.98
C GLU A 576 -20.30 1.88 -23.47
N VAL A 577 -19.73 0.79 -22.93
CA VAL A 577 -19.33 0.74 -21.52
C VAL A 577 -18.29 1.81 -21.21
N LYS A 578 -17.28 1.99 -22.05
CA LYS A 578 -16.28 3.06 -21.90
C LYS A 578 -16.89 4.45 -21.92
N ALA A 579 -17.92 4.67 -22.73
CA ALA A 579 -18.59 5.97 -22.81
C ALA A 579 -19.37 6.33 -21.53
N ILE A 580 -19.96 5.34 -20.87
CA ILE A 580 -20.72 5.55 -19.62
C ILE A 580 -19.86 5.44 -18.36
N LEU A 581 -18.65 4.90 -18.46
CA LEU A 581 -17.77 4.66 -17.31
C LEU A 581 -17.60 5.87 -16.39
N PRO A 582 -17.46 7.11 -16.86
CA PRO A 582 -17.35 8.28 -15.98
C PRO A 582 -18.54 8.50 -15.05
N ASN A 583 -19.73 8.07 -15.46
CA ASN A 583 -20.96 8.23 -14.71
C ASN A 583 -21.40 6.95 -13.99
N LEU A 584 -20.72 5.83 -14.24
CA LEU A 584 -21.05 4.54 -13.64
C LEU A 584 -20.70 4.55 -12.15
N LYS A 585 -21.66 4.16 -11.29
CA LYS A 585 -21.51 4.15 -9.84
C LYS A 585 -21.81 2.78 -9.23
N VAL A 586 -22.66 1.97 -9.87
CA VAL A 586 -23.09 0.69 -9.32
C VAL A 586 -23.19 -0.35 -10.43
N ILE A 587 -22.67 -1.55 -10.17
CA ILE A 587 -22.92 -2.76 -10.94
C ILE A 587 -23.51 -3.80 -9.98
N ALA A 588 -24.75 -4.17 -10.23
CA ALA A 588 -25.53 -5.12 -9.42
C ALA A 588 -25.60 -6.50 -10.09
N ARG A 589 -25.80 -7.56 -9.32
CA ARG A 589 -25.77 -8.96 -9.78
C ARG A 589 -24.51 -9.29 -10.58
N ALA A 590 -23.40 -8.66 -10.22
CA ALA A 590 -22.13 -8.79 -10.90
C ALA A 590 -21.58 -10.22 -10.81
N LEU A 591 -21.06 -10.70 -11.93
CA LEU A 591 -20.31 -11.93 -12.04
C LEU A 591 -18.79 -11.65 -11.90
N PRO A 592 -17.96 -12.63 -11.53
CA PRO A 592 -16.50 -12.46 -11.48
C PRO A 592 -15.90 -11.95 -12.80
N THR A 593 -16.46 -12.39 -13.92
CA THR A 593 -16.06 -11.93 -15.27
C THR A 593 -16.32 -10.45 -15.50
N ASP A 594 -17.39 -9.88 -14.92
CA ASP A 594 -17.70 -8.45 -15.02
C ASP A 594 -16.63 -7.62 -14.31
N LYS A 595 -16.20 -8.07 -13.11
CA LYS A 595 -15.13 -7.41 -12.34
C LYS A 595 -13.85 -7.29 -13.18
N SER A 596 -13.40 -8.39 -13.77
CA SER A 596 -12.21 -8.43 -14.64
C SER A 596 -12.38 -7.60 -15.93
N ARG A 597 -13.58 -7.61 -16.54
CA ARG A 597 -13.91 -6.79 -17.71
C ARG A 597 -13.82 -5.30 -17.41
N MET A 598 -14.38 -4.85 -16.29
CA MET A 598 -14.36 -3.44 -15.90
C MET A 598 -12.95 -2.93 -15.63
N VAL A 599 -12.11 -3.71 -14.94
CA VAL A 599 -10.69 -3.41 -14.75
C VAL A 599 -9.99 -3.24 -16.10
N LYS A 600 -10.18 -4.18 -17.03
CA LYS A 600 -9.59 -4.11 -18.37
C LYS A 600 -10.00 -2.83 -19.11
N LEU A 601 -11.29 -2.51 -19.12
CA LEU A 601 -11.81 -1.35 -19.85
C LEU A 601 -11.31 -0.02 -19.26
N ALA A 602 -11.17 0.07 -17.94
CA ALA A 602 -10.58 1.21 -17.27
C ALA A 602 -9.10 1.40 -17.67
N GLN A 603 -8.33 0.31 -17.71
CA GLN A 603 -6.92 0.34 -18.14
C GLN A 603 -6.76 0.75 -19.61
N GLU A 604 -7.65 0.30 -20.49
CA GLU A 604 -7.67 0.70 -21.89
C GLU A 604 -7.97 2.20 -22.10
N LEU A 605 -8.62 2.84 -21.13
CA LEU A 605 -8.79 4.30 -21.05
C LEU A 605 -7.60 5.02 -20.38
N ASN A 606 -6.49 4.32 -20.13
CA ASN A 606 -5.32 4.81 -19.40
C ASN A 606 -5.62 5.28 -17.98
N LEU A 607 -6.71 4.80 -17.36
CA LEU A 607 -7.00 5.04 -15.96
C LEU A 607 -6.18 4.10 -15.08
N VAL A 608 -5.71 4.61 -13.96
CA VAL A 608 -5.14 3.78 -12.89
C VAL A 608 -6.30 3.26 -12.06
N CYS A 609 -6.48 1.93 -12.06
CA CYS A 609 -7.63 1.31 -11.42
C CYS A 609 -7.25 0.48 -10.20
N GLY A 610 -8.08 0.62 -9.15
CA GLY A 610 -8.07 -0.22 -7.97
C GLY A 610 -9.25 -1.19 -7.98
N MET A 611 -9.08 -2.34 -7.33
CA MET A 611 -10.13 -3.33 -7.13
C MET A 611 -10.09 -3.84 -5.70
N THR A 612 -11.24 -3.92 -5.02
CA THR A 612 -11.35 -4.63 -3.74
C THR A 612 -11.98 -5.99 -3.93
N GLY A 613 -11.65 -6.95 -3.06
CA GLY A 613 -12.29 -8.28 -3.06
C GLY A 613 -11.80 -9.12 -1.89
N ASP A 614 -12.57 -10.13 -1.52
CA ASP A 614 -12.34 -11.03 -0.40
C ASP A 614 -12.39 -12.52 -0.79
N GLY A 615 -12.97 -12.84 -1.94
CA GLY A 615 -13.19 -14.21 -2.39
C GLY A 615 -12.21 -14.69 -3.45
N VAL A 616 -12.17 -16.02 -3.63
CA VAL A 616 -11.43 -16.67 -4.73
C VAL A 616 -11.85 -16.11 -6.09
N ASN A 617 -13.15 -15.82 -6.23
CA ASN A 617 -13.76 -15.27 -7.45
C ASN A 617 -13.25 -13.86 -7.80
N ASP A 618 -12.67 -13.14 -6.84
CA ASP A 618 -12.14 -11.79 -7.02
C ASP A 618 -10.67 -11.78 -7.40
N ALA A 619 -9.95 -12.86 -7.13
CA ALA A 619 -8.50 -12.97 -7.35
C ALA A 619 -8.05 -12.59 -8.78
N PRO A 620 -8.74 -13.00 -9.87
CA PRO A 620 -8.36 -12.59 -11.22
C PRO A 620 -8.49 -11.07 -11.44
N ALA A 621 -9.51 -10.44 -10.88
CA ALA A 621 -9.71 -8.99 -10.97
C ALA A 621 -8.72 -8.21 -10.08
N LEU A 622 -8.45 -8.71 -8.86
CA LEU A 622 -7.43 -8.16 -7.94
C LEU A 622 -6.02 -8.19 -8.56
N LYS A 623 -5.65 -9.32 -9.18
CA LYS A 623 -4.34 -9.49 -9.85
C LYS A 623 -4.21 -8.60 -11.09
N ARG A 624 -5.31 -8.42 -11.85
CA ARG A 624 -5.33 -7.59 -13.06
C ARG A 624 -5.30 -6.09 -12.76
N ALA A 625 -5.92 -5.67 -11.67
CA ALA A 625 -5.96 -4.25 -11.28
C ALA A 625 -4.54 -3.69 -11.07
N ASP A 626 -4.37 -2.38 -11.28
CA ASP A 626 -3.10 -1.71 -11.00
C ASP A 626 -2.76 -1.79 -9.51
N VAL A 627 -3.79 -1.78 -8.64
CA VAL A 627 -3.68 -2.12 -7.23
C VAL A 627 -4.90 -2.93 -6.79
N GLY A 628 -4.65 -4.17 -6.37
CA GLY A 628 -5.64 -5.03 -5.71
C GLY A 628 -5.61 -4.79 -4.20
N PHE A 629 -6.77 -4.48 -3.62
CA PHE A 629 -6.98 -4.39 -2.17
C PHE A 629 -7.73 -5.63 -1.71
N ALA A 630 -7.03 -6.58 -1.15
CA ALA A 630 -7.66 -7.75 -0.55
C ALA A 630 -8.14 -7.43 0.88
N MET A 631 -9.27 -8.01 1.28
CA MET A 631 -9.78 -7.86 2.65
C MET A 631 -9.04 -8.80 3.60
N GLY A 632 -8.86 -8.36 4.85
CA GLY A 632 -8.18 -9.13 5.90
C GLY A 632 -8.92 -10.42 6.26
N SER A 633 -10.25 -10.39 6.26
CA SER A 633 -11.12 -11.57 6.44
C SER A 633 -11.22 -12.45 5.19
N GLY A 634 -10.70 -11.97 4.04
CA GLY A 634 -10.80 -12.69 2.77
C GLY A 634 -9.95 -13.96 2.72
N THR A 635 -10.15 -14.74 1.65
CA THR A 635 -9.39 -15.97 1.39
C THR A 635 -7.92 -15.67 1.14
N ASP A 636 -7.06 -16.63 1.40
CA ASP A 636 -5.61 -16.48 1.19
C ASP A 636 -5.27 -16.19 -0.28
N VAL A 637 -6.06 -16.74 -1.19
CA VAL A 637 -5.95 -16.48 -2.64
C VAL A 637 -6.22 -15.01 -2.98
N ALA A 638 -7.27 -14.42 -2.42
CA ALA A 638 -7.55 -13.02 -2.60
C ALA A 638 -6.43 -12.14 -2.02
N LYS A 639 -5.92 -12.51 -0.83
CA LYS A 639 -4.78 -11.83 -0.19
C LYS A 639 -3.50 -11.90 -1.03
N GLU A 640 -3.22 -13.05 -1.66
CA GLU A 640 -2.08 -13.20 -2.55
C GLU A 640 -2.20 -12.42 -3.85
N ALA A 641 -3.40 -12.41 -4.44
CA ALA A 641 -3.67 -11.64 -5.64
C ALA A 641 -3.55 -10.13 -5.40
N GLY A 642 -3.91 -9.66 -4.19
CA GLY A 642 -3.84 -8.27 -3.79
C GLY A 642 -2.41 -7.76 -3.58
N ALA A 643 -2.15 -6.52 -4.00
CA ALA A 643 -0.91 -5.82 -3.66
C ALA A 643 -0.93 -5.24 -2.24
N ILE A 644 -2.11 -4.96 -1.71
CA ILE A 644 -2.37 -4.42 -0.37
C ILE A 644 -3.46 -5.25 0.29
N VAL A 645 -3.32 -5.53 1.59
CA VAL A 645 -4.34 -6.18 2.42
C VAL A 645 -4.89 -5.18 3.43
N ILE A 646 -6.20 -5.04 3.49
CA ILE A 646 -6.94 -4.18 4.42
C ILE A 646 -7.34 -5.01 5.63
N LEU A 647 -6.58 -4.92 6.72
CA LEU A 647 -6.67 -5.83 7.86
C LEU A 647 -7.99 -5.75 8.65
N ASP A 648 -8.65 -4.61 8.62
CA ASP A 648 -9.93 -4.33 9.31
C ASP A 648 -11.15 -4.35 8.38
N ASP A 649 -10.96 -4.75 7.14
CA ASP A 649 -11.98 -4.78 6.09
C ASP A 649 -12.72 -3.44 5.89
N ASN A 650 -12.11 -2.32 6.26
CA ASN A 650 -12.76 -1.03 6.32
C ASN A 650 -12.36 -0.14 5.13
N PHE A 651 -13.34 0.43 4.44
CA PHE A 651 -13.11 1.38 3.35
C PHE A 651 -12.26 2.60 3.79
N LYS A 652 -12.31 2.98 5.07
CA LYS A 652 -11.46 4.03 5.65
C LYS A 652 -9.97 3.70 5.54
N SER A 653 -9.60 2.45 5.68
CA SER A 653 -8.20 2.00 5.53
C SER A 653 -7.74 2.05 4.07
N ILE A 654 -8.65 1.89 3.10
CA ILE A 654 -8.36 2.15 1.67
C ILE A 654 -8.08 3.64 1.44
N GLU A 655 -8.88 4.54 2.02
CA GLU A 655 -8.62 5.99 1.99
C GLU A 655 -7.23 6.31 2.55
N ASN A 656 -6.86 5.70 3.68
CA ASN A 656 -5.51 5.83 4.25
C ASN A 656 -4.42 5.36 3.27
N ALA A 657 -4.63 4.23 2.59
CA ALA A 657 -3.69 3.74 1.58
C ALA A 657 -3.47 4.77 0.45
N ILE A 658 -4.54 5.40 -0.03
CA ILE A 658 -4.48 6.47 -1.05
C ILE A 658 -3.71 7.68 -0.50
N LEU A 659 -4.01 8.11 0.72
CA LEU A 659 -3.34 9.24 1.38
C LEU A 659 -1.83 8.99 1.54
N TYR A 660 -1.44 7.81 2.02
CA TYR A 660 -0.03 7.45 2.17
C TYR A 660 0.67 7.31 0.82
N GLY A 661 0.04 6.74 -0.19
CA GLY A 661 0.60 6.69 -1.54
C GLY A 661 0.90 8.08 -2.11
N ARG A 662 -0.02 9.05 -1.91
CA ARG A 662 0.19 10.45 -2.29
C ARG A 662 1.28 11.13 -1.46
N THR A 663 1.37 10.79 -0.18
CA THR A 663 2.41 11.31 0.72
C THR A 663 3.79 10.87 0.24
N ILE A 664 3.96 9.60 -0.10
CA ILE A 664 5.21 9.05 -0.63
C ILE A 664 5.63 9.79 -1.89
N TYR A 665 4.71 9.94 -2.84
CA TYR A 665 4.96 10.67 -4.09
C TYR A 665 5.40 12.12 -3.82
N ASN A 666 4.69 12.84 -2.96
CA ASN A 666 5.02 14.22 -2.59
C ASN A 666 6.37 14.34 -1.87
N ASN A 667 6.73 13.40 -1.00
CA ASN A 667 8.01 13.39 -0.31
C ASN A 667 9.17 13.14 -1.27
N ILE A 668 9.01 12.24 -2.22
CA ILE A 668 9.97 12.03 -3.31
C ILE A 668 10.15 13.31 -4.14
N LEU A 669 9.06 13.99 -4.50
CA LEU A 669 9.15 15.27 -5.23
C LEU A 669 9.87 16.37 -4.44
N LYS A 670 9.68 16.44 -3.12
CA LYS A 670 10.41 17.39 -2.26
C LYS A 670 11.91 17.11 -2.28
N PHE A 671 12.30 15.84 -2.17
CA PHE A 671 13.70 15.44 -2.24
C PHE A 671 14.32 15.75 -3.61
N ILE A 672 13.65 15.42 -4.71
CA ILE A 672 14.15 15.75 -6.05
C ILE A 672 14.38 17.27 -6.21
N LYS A 673 13.44 18.09 -5.74
CA LYS A 673 13.62 19.55 -5.74
C LYS A 673 14.83 19.98 -4.92
N PHE A 674 14.99 19.38 -3.74
CA PHE A 674 16.11 19.67 -2.85
C PHE A 674 17.44 19.37 -3.52
N GLN A 675 17.62 18.16 -4.01
CA GLN A 675 18.84 17.67 -4.63
C GLN A 675 19.15 18.43 -5.92
N LEU A 676 18.22 18.51 -6.87
CA LEU A 676 18.47 19.15 -8.15
C LEU A 676 18.75 20.66 -8.03
N THR A 677 18.18 21.35 -7.05
CA THR A 677 18.48 22.77 -6.82
C THR A 677 19.95 22.98 -6.49
N ILE A 678 20.49 22.17 -5.61
CA ILE A 678 21.88 22.28 -5.18
C ILE A 678 22.82 21.83 -6.29
N ASN A 679 22.49 20.74 -6.99
CA ASN A 679 23.28 20.26 -8.11
C ASN A 679 23.37 21.31 -9.25
N VAL A 680 22.25 21.97 -9.59
CA VAL A 680 22.25 23.06 -10.58
C VAL A 680 23.15 24.22 -10.14
N GLY A 681 23.09 24.63 -8.87
CA GLY A 681 23.96 25.66 -8.31
C GLY A 681 25.44 25.27 -8.37
N ALA A 682 25.74 24.05 -7.95
CA ALA A 682 27.12 23.52 -7.93
C ALA A 682 27.72 23.40 -9.36
N VAL A 683 26.96 22.78 -10.28
CA VAL A 683 27.38 22.66 -11.68
C VAL A 683 27.62 24.05 -12.32
N ALA A 684 26.68 24.99 -12.08
CA ALA A 684 26.82 26.34 -12.62
C ALA A 684 28.11 27.05 -12.10
N VAL A 685 28.38 26.91 -10.82
CA VAL A 685 29.62 27.52 -10.24
C VAL A 685 30.87 26.85 -10.78
N CYS A 686 30.94 25.51 -10.73
CA CYS A 686 32.13 24.80 -11.20
C CYS A 686 32.39 24.96 -12.70
N ALA A 687 31.32 25.08 -13.49
CA ALA A 687 31.42 25.31 -14.93
C ALA A 687 31.92 26.73 -15.29
N ILE A 688 31.53 27.73 -14.52
CA ILE A 688 31.77 29.14 -14.87
C ILE A 688 33.02 29.71 -14.14
N ALA A 689 33.28 29.27 -12.92
CA ALA A 689 34.34 29.81 -12.07
C ALA A 689 35.76 29.79 -12.70
N PRO A 690 36.17 28.75 -13.45
CA PRO A 690 37.51 28.72 -14.09
C PRO A 690 37.70 29.86 -15.09
N PHE A 691 36.64 30.29 -15.81
CA PHE A 691 36.73 31.42 -16.75
C PHE A 691 36.95 32.77 -16.05
N PHE A 692 36.78 32.83 -14.75
CA PHE A 692 37.03 34.01 -13.93
C PHE A 692 38.29 33.86 -13.05
N GLY A 693 39.12 32.84 -13.32
CA GLY A 693 40.37 32.60 -12.62
C GLY A 693 40.18 32.02 -11.21
N ILE A 694 39.13 31.21 -11.01
CA ILE A 694 38.93 30.35 -9.83
C ILE A 694 38.98 28.92 -10.36
N GLU A 695 40.12 28.25 -10.23
CA GLU A 695 40.33 26.94 -10.86
C GLU A 695 39.44 25.86 -10.25
N GLU A 696 39.35 25.76 -8.92
CA GLU A 696 38.60 24.74 -8.20
C GLU A 696 37.76 25.37 -7.07
N PRO A 697 36.53 25.85 -7.36
CA PRO A 697 35.69 26.44 -6.31
C PRO A 697 35.24 25.43 -5.27
N LEU A 698 35.04 24.17 -5.66
CA LEU A 698 34.72 23.03 -4.79
C LEU A 698 35.65 21.87 -5.17
N LYS A 699 36.32 21.29 -4.18
CA LYS A 699 37.13 20.10 -4.37
C LYS A 699 36.29 18.84 -4.46
N ILE A 700 36.79 17.77 -5.02
CA ILE A 700 36.08 16.47 -5.14
C ILE A 700 35.59 15.97 -3.78
N THR A 701 36.43 16.10 -2.74
CA THR A 701 36.08 15.73 -1.35
C THR A 701 34.90 16.54 -0.81
N HIS A 702 34.84 17.85 -1.11
CA HIS A 702 33.67 18.69 -0.76
C HIS A 702 32.40 18.21 -1.44
N ILE A 703 32.49 17.83 -2.71
CA ILE A 703 31.34 17.38 -3.52
C ILE A 703 30.85 16.05 -3.02
N LEU A 704 31.72 15.09 -2.76
CA LEU A 704 31.37 13.81 -2.19
C LEU A 704 30.68 13.96 -0.81
N TRP A 705 31.15 14.89 0.00
CA TRP A 705 30.51 15.23 1.27
C TRP A 705 29.14 15.87 1.09
N ILE A 706 29.01 16.82 0.17
CA ILE A 706 27.72 17.46 -0.16
C ILE A 706 26.72 16.40 -0.64
N ASN A 707 27.13 15.51 -1.55
CA ASN A 707 26.27 14.42 -2.03
C ASN A 707 25.86 13.47 -0.88
N LEU A 708 26.83 13.05 -0.04
CA LEU A 708 26.53 12.19 1.11
C LEU A 708 25.50 12.83 2.08
N VAL A 709 25.68 14.13 2.38
CA VAL A 709 24.75 14.89 3.24
C VAL A 709 23.38 15.02 2.58
N MET A 710 23.34 15.37 1.31
CA MET A 710 22.08 15.53 0.60
C MET A 710 21.37 14.19 0.42
N ASP A 711 22.07 13.19 -0.06
CA ASP A 711 21.49 11.92 -0.46
C ASP A 711 21.10 11.05 0.74
N GLY A 712 21.96 10.99 1.76
CA GLY A 712 21.68 10.21 2.96
C GLY A 712 20.77 10.94 3.95
N LEU A 713 21.25 12.05 4.49
CA LEU A 713 20.59 12.78 5.58
C LEU A 713 19.38 13.58 5.07
N GLY A 714 19.49 14.19 3.89
CA GLY A 714 18.40 14.93 3.25
C GLY A 714 17.23 14.02 2.90
N ALA A 715 17.52 12.82 2.39
CA ALA A 715 16.50 11.78 2.13
C ALA A 715 15.77 11.36 3.41
N LEU A 716 16.51 11.14 4.50
CA LEU A 716 15.95 10.80 5.81
C LEU A 716 15.05 11.91 6.35
N ALA A 717 15.45 13.17 6.21
CA ALA A 717 14.72 14.34 6.69
C ALA A 717 13.40 14.55 5.91
N LEU A 718 13.47 14.58 4.59
CA LEU A 718 12.33 14.85 3.70
C LEU A 718 11.42 13.62 3.52
N GLY A 719 11.97 12.41 3.60
CA GLY A 719 11.21 11.16 3.56
C GLY A 719 10.31 10.95 4.78
N SER A 720 10.55 11.67 5.87
CA SER A 720 9.78 11.59 7.12
C SER A 720 8.60 12.54 7.19
N GLU A 721 8.34 13.34 6.17
CA GLU A 721 7.23 14.29 6.14
C GLU A 721 5.87 13.60 6.39
N PRO A 722 4.96 14.22 7.16
CA PRO A 722 3.69 13.62 7.56
C PRO A 722 2.72 13.48 6.40
N ALA A 723 1.77 12.56 6.56
CA ALA A 723 0.63 12.43 5.67
C ALA A 723 -0.36 13.57 5.91
N LEU A 724 -0.45 14.49 4.98
CA LEU A 724 -1.29 15.68 5.12
C LEU A 724 -2.60 15.52 4.34
N LYS A 725 -3.72 15.77 4.98
CA LYS A 725 -5.06 15.70 4.34
C LYS A 725 -5.18 16.57 3.09
N LYS A 726 -4.37 17.63 2.97
CA LYS A 726 -4.34 18.47 1.75
C LYS A 726 -3.96 17.67 0.49
N TYR A 727 -3.22 16.56 0.61
CA TYR A 727 -2.89 15.71 -0.53
C TYR A 727 -4.11 14.98 -1.10
N MET A 728 -5.18 14.81 -0.30
CA MET A 728 -6.46 14.28 -0.78
C MET A 728 -7.27 15.29 -1.62
N LEU A 729 -6.80 16.54 -1.73
CA LEU A 729 -7.39 17.55 -2.63
C LEU A 729 -6.66 17.63 -3.98
N GLU A 730 -5.56 16.91 -4.14
CA GLU A 730 -4.81 16.85 -5.40
C GLU A 730 -5.49 15.86 -6.36
N LYS A 731 -5.51 16.21 -7.66
CA LYS A 731 -6.00 15.29 -8.70
C LYS A 731 -5.02 14.12 -8.88
N PRO A 732 -5.50 12.93 -9.23
CA PRO A 732 -4.65 11.80 -9.54
C PRO A 732 -3.66 12.12 -10.66
N LYS A 733 -2.46 11.55 -10.58
CA LYS A 733 -1.43 11.73 -11.60
C LYS A 733 -1.62 10.71 -12.73
N SER A 734 -1.49 11.15 -13.98
CA SER A 734 -1.61 10.22 -15.11
C SER A 734 -0.39 9.31 -15.22
N ARG A 735 -0.58 8.14 -15.85
CA ARG A 735 0.51 7.17 -16.10
C ARG A 735 1.67 7.78 -16.88
N THR A 736 1.38 8.70 -17.81
CA THR A 736 2.35 9.30 -18.73
C THR A 736 2.94 10.60 -18.23
N GLN A 737 2.47 11.13 -17.08
CA GLN A 737 2.93 12.40 -16.55
C GLN A 737 4.39 12.34 -16.12
N SER A 738 5.19 13.31 -16.58
CA SER A 738 6.56 13.48 -16.12
C SER A 738 6.60 13.78 -14.59
N ILE A 739 7.60 13.24 -13.92
CA ILE A 739 7.84 13.50 -12.49
C ILE A 739 8.17 14.97 -12.27
N VAL A 740 9.06 15.53 -13.11
CA VAL A 740 9.44 16.94 -13.03
C VAL A 740 8.47 17.76 -13.87
N SER A 741 7.61 18.50 -13.20
CA SER A 741 6.72 19.46 -13.85
C SER A 741 7.46 20.76 -14.22
N ALA A 742 6.94 21.54 -15.17
CA ALA A 742 7.49 22.86 -15.53
C ALA A 742 7.59 23.80 -14.30
N LYS A 743 6.60 23.74 -13.41
CA LYS A 743 6.59 24.53 -12.17
C LYS A 743 7.74 24.10 -11.24
N MET A 744 7.99 22.81 -11.15
CA MET A 744 9.09 22.26 -10.37
C MET A 744 10.44 22.62 -10.98
N MET A 745 10.59 22.53 -12.31
CA MET A 745 11.81 22.93 -13.02
C MET A 745 12.12 24.42 -12.81
N ASN A 746 11.11 25.28 -12.89
CA ASN A 746 11.28 26.72 -12.60
C ASN A 746 11.78 26.96 -11.16
N GLN A 747 11.28 26.20 -10.20
CA GLN A 747 11.76 26.30 -8.80
C GLN A 747 13.23 25.90 -8.69
N ILE A 748 13.59 24.78 -9.28
CA ILE A 748 14.95 24.24 -9.28
C ILE A 748 15.92 25.24 -9.93
N LEU A 749 15.61 25.73 -11.12
CA LEU A 749 16.47 26.66 -11.85
C LEU A 749 16.58 28.00 -11.17
N PHE A 750 15.49 28.56 -10.63
CA PHE A 750 15.50 29.84 -9.95
C PHE A 750 16.36 29.81 -8.67
N ALA A 751 16.13 28.81 -7.83
CA ALA A 751 16.86 28.67 -6.58
C ALA A 751 18.33 28.25 -6.83
N GLY A 752 18.59 27.36 -7.81
CA GLY A 752 19.94 26.99 -8.22
C GLY A 752 20.73 28.15 -8.81
N ALA A 753 20.08 28.99 -9.64
CA ALA A 753 20.70 30.22 -10.14
C ALA A 753 21.06 31.21 -9.02
N TRP A 754 20.17 31.32 -7.98
CA TRP A 754 20.49 32.14 -6.81
C TRP A 754 21.72 31.63 -6.07
N VAL A 755 21.80 30.31 -5.84
CA VAL A 755 23.00 29.70 -5.21
C VAL A 755 24.27 30.01 -6.02
N ALA A 756 24.20 29.93 -7.36
CA ALA A 756 25.33 30.28 -8.22
C ALA A 756 25.70 31.75 -8.09
N VAL A 757 24.75 32.69 -8.17
CA VAL A 757 24.98 34.13 -8.01
C VAL A 757 25.61 34.43 -6.63
N LEU A 758 25.04 33.83 -5.57
CA LEU A 758 25.57 33.98 -4.22
C LEU A 758 27.03 33.50 -4.10
N SER A 759 27.31 32.33 -4.71
CA SER A 759 28.64 31.73 -4.75
C SER A 759 29.66 32.66 -5.47
N PHE A 760 29.29 33.15 -6.65
CA PHE A 760 30.14 34.09 -7.37
C PHE A 760 30.38 35.38 -6.61
N ALA A 761 29.34 35.96 -5.99
CA ALA A 761 29.46 37.14 -5.16
C ALA A 761 30.43 36.91 -4.00
N PHE A 762 30.29 35.75 -3.32
CA PHE A 762 31.15 35.41 -2.19
C PHE A 762 32.60 35.18 -2.62
N LEU A 763 32.84 34.48 -3.73
CA LEU A 763 34.18 34.16 -4.21
C LEU A 763 34.93 35.33 -4.84
N LYS A 764 34.25 36.33 -5.43
CA LYS A 764 34.86 37.38 -6.22
C LYS A 764 34.74 38.79 -5.65
N ALA A 765 33.76 39.08 -4.80
CA ALA A 765 33.61 40.43 -4.31
C ALA A 765 34.76 40.78 -3.31
N PRO A 766 35.47 41.90 -3.51
CA PRO A 766 36.61 42.30 -2.66
C PRO A 766 36.22 42.38 -1.18
N PHE A 767 34.97 42.72 -0.87
CA PHE A 767 34.48 42.78 0.49
C PHE A 767 34.61 41.42 1.21
N PHE A 768 34.21 40.32 0.55
CA PHE A 768 34.32 38.98 1.15
C PHE A 768 35.76 38.49 1.14
N ILE A 769 36.53 38.67 0.06
CA ILE A 769 37.94 38.24 -0.01
C ILE A 769 38.75 38.85 1.14
N ASN A 770 38.59 40.14 1.40
CA ASN A 770 39.32 40.86 2.44
C ASN A 770 38.85 40.59 3.87
N MET A 771 37.77 39.83 4.03
CA MET A 771 37.20 39.51 5.35
C MET A 771 37.95 38.35 6.02
N PHE A 772 38.51 37.45 5.24
CA PHE A 772 39.17 36.22 5.71
C PHE A 772 40.69 36.44 5.82
N ALA A 773 41.34 35.73 6.76
CA ALA A 773 42.74 35.86 7.03
C ALA A 773 43.61 35.37 5.86
N ASN A 774 43.15 34.36 5.14
CA ASN A 774 43.83 33.76 3.99
C ASN A 774 42.84 33.12 3.02
N THR A 775 43.32 32.70 1.88
CA THR A 775 42.52 32.06 0.82
C THR A 775 41.92 30.73 1.28
N GLU A 776 42.62 29.97 2.13
CA GLU A 776 42.17 28.68 2.63
C GLU A 776 40.93 28.83 3.55
N GLU A 777 40.99 29.83 4.49
CA GLU A 777 39.82 30.14 5.32
C GLU A 777 38.64 30.62 4.47
N HIS A 778 38.90 31.44 3.43
CA HIS A 778 37.88 31.91 2.51
C HIS A 778 37.21 30.75 1.74
N MET A 779 37.98 29.78 1.24
CA MET A 779 37.45 28.59 0.53
C MET A 779 36.73 27.64 1.48
N THR A 780 37.21 27.46 2.72
CA THR A 780 36.51 26.71 3.76
C THR A 780 35.17 27.34 4.12
N ALA A 781 35.17 28.69 4.23
CA ALA A 781 33.91 29.44 4.47
C ALA A 781 32.95 29.32 3.31
N TYR A 782 33.42 29.34 2.05
CA TYR A 782 32.64 29.11 0.86
C TYR A 782 32.02 27.73 0.86
N PHE A 783 32.77 26.68 1.10
CA PHE A 783 32.28 25.30 1.21
C PHE A 783 31.20 25.20 2.29
N SER A 784 31.44 25.78 3.48
CA SER A 784 30.45 25.76 4.57
C SER A 784 29.18 26.55 4.23
N MET A 785 29.33 27.71 3.55
CA MET A 785 28.18 28.49 3.05
C MET A 785 27.33 27.65 2.07
N PHE A 786 27.98 26.92 1.17
CA PHE A 786 27.28 26.08 0.17
C PHE A 786 26.47 24.97 0.83
N VAL A 787 27.03 24.28 1.84
CA VAL A 787 26.29 23.27 2.64
C VAL A 787 25.13 23.92 3.38
N LEU A 788 25.31 25.11 3.97
CA LEU A 788 24.23 25.83 4.63
C LEU A 788 23.11 26.25 3.65
N CYS A 789 23.46 26.59 2.39
CA CYS A 789 22.45 26.81 1.34
C CYS A 789 21.59 25.57 1.13
N ALA A 790 22.19 24.36 1.13
CA ALA A 790 21.42 23.13 1.06
C ALA A 790 20.49 22.96 2.28
N VAL A 791 20.99 23.19 3.50
CA VAL A 791 20.19 23.13 4.72
C VAL A 791 18.98 24.07 4.65
N PHE A 792 19.19 25.35 4.32
CA PHE A 792 18.11 26.33 4.22
C PHE A 792 17.17 26.06 3.06
N ASN A 793 17.65 25.53 1.92
CA ASN A 793 16.81 25.08 0.83
C ASN A 793 15.90 23.91 1.25
N GLY A 794 16.36 23.06 2.16
CA GLY A 794 15.52 22.00 2.77
C GLY A 794 14.21 22.55 3.35
N PHE A 795 14.25 23.72 4.01
CA PHE A 795 13.03 24.38 4.51
C PHE A 795 12.14 24.88 3.37
N ASN A 796 12.73 25.40 2.29
CA ASN A 796 11.99 25.91 1.14
C ASN A 796 11.17 24.83 0.42
N VAL A 797 11.75 23.62 0.25
CA VAL A 797 11.13 22.54 -0.51
C VAL A 797 10.06 21.79 0.28
N ARG A 798 10.04 21.89 1.62
CA ARG A 798 9.04 21.25 2.48
C ARG A 798 7.63 21.76 2.24
N SER A 799 7.48 23.07 2.07
CA SER A 799 6.17 23.69 1.89
C SER A 799 6.09 24.50 0.60
N ASN A 800 4.95 24.43 -0.07
CA ASN A 800 4.65 25.28 -1.22
C ASN A 800 4.08 26.66 -0.79
N THR A 801 3.83 26.86 0.51
CA THR A 801 3.37 28.14 1.08
C THR A 801 4.55 29.01 1.51
N ILE A 802 4.27 30.26 1.88
CA ILE A 802 5.28 31.18 2.41
C ILE A 802 5.74 30.74 3.81
N ASN A 803 4.91 30.03 4.55
CA ASN A 803 5.24 29.54 5.89
C ASN A 803 6.18 28.32 5.79
N ILE A 804 7.47 28.53 5.93
CA ILE A 804 8.50 27.46 5.91
C ILE A 804 8.42 26.52 7.13
N PHE A 805 7.75 26.93 8.22
CA PHE A 805 7.56 26.14 9.43
C PHE A 805 6.21 25.41 9.47
N GLU A 806 5.46 25.41 8.34
CA GLU A 806 4.21 24.68 8.23
C GLU A 806 4.44 23.20 8.61
N HIS A 807 3.61 22.67 9.52
CA HIS A 807 3.68 21.27 10.01
C HIS A 807 5.05 20.83 10.57
N ILE A 808 5.91 21.74 11.02
CA ILE A 808 7.26 21.41 11.52
C ILE A 808 7.19 20.54 12.79
N LYS A 809 6.18 20.74 13.64
CA LYS A 809 5.97 19.95 14.87
C LYS A 809 5.67 18.49 14.59
N GLU A 810 5.07 18.19 13.46
CA GLU A 810 4.74 16.83 13.01
C GLU A 810 5.96 16.11 12.40
N ASN A 811 7.03 16.88 12.03
CA ASN A 811 8.28 16.35 11.52
C ASN A 811 9.50 16.89 12.29
N MET A 812 9.60 16.58 13.58
CA MET A 812 10.77 16.93 14.38
C MET A 812 12.06 16.22 13.91
N SER A 813 11.93 15.10 13.19
CA SER A 813 13.06 14.41 12.57
C SER A 813 13.79 15.29 11.57
N PHE A 814 13.08 16.11 10.80
CA PHE A 814 13.67 17.06 9.87
C PHE A 814 14.59 18.06 10.59
N LEU A 815 14.12 18.68 11.67
CA LEU A 815 14.94 19.63 12.45
C LEU A 815 16.18 18.97 13.06
N LYS A 816 16.02 17.76 13.60
CA LYS A 816 17.16 17.01 14.18
C LYS A 816 18.20 16.71 13.12
N VAL A 817 17.79 16.24 11.94
CA VAL A 817 18.72 15.92 10.85
C VAL A 817 19.41 17.18 10.33
N MET A 818 18.67 18.27 10.09
CA MET A 818 19.28 19.54 9.66
C MET A 818 20.25 20.09 10.71
N GLY A 819 19.94 19.97 12.01
CA GLY A 819 20.84 20.31 13.10
C GLY A 819 22.11 19.45 13.11
N VAL A 820 22.00 18.15 12.89
CA VAL A 820 23.16 17.24 12.78
C VAL A 820 24.05 17.65 11.61
N ILE A 821 23.48 17.98 10.44
CA ILE A 821 24.26 18.44 9.28
C ILE A 821 25.08 19.68 9.63
N VAL A 822 24.46 20.67 10.28
CA VAL A 822 25.15 21.91 10.69
C VAL A 822 26.28 21.63 11.69
N ILE A 823 26.01 20.76 12.69
CA ILE A 823 27.01 20.38 13.71
C ILE A 823 28.20 19.66 13.07
N VAL A 824 27.94 18.70 12.20
CA VAL A 824 29.01 17.94 11.52
C VAL A 824 29.79 18.84 10.57
N GLN A 825 29.14 19.76 9.84
CA GLN A 825 29.80 20.74 9.00
C GLN A 825 30.74 21.64 9.83
N ALA A 826 30.26 22.11 10.98
CA ALA A 826 31.11 22.91 11.88
C ALA A 826 32.31 22.08 12.41
N ALA A 827 32.07 20.82 12.76
CA ALA A 827 33.18 19.94 13.18
C ALA A 827 34.21 19.70 12.06
N LEU A 828 33.75 19.51 10.81
CA LEU A 828 34.63 19.35 9.65
C LEU A 828 35.59 20.56 9.45
N THR A 829 35.11 21.78 9.68
CA THR A 829 35.99 22.96 9.59
C THR A 829 37.06 23.01 10.69
N LEU A 830 36.86 22.28 11.80
CA LEU A 830 37.80 22.22 12.91
C LEU A 830 38.80 21.06 12.79
N VAL A 831 38.35 19.89 12.30
CA VAL A 831 39.16 18.66 12.32
C VAL A 831 39.45 18.11 10.92
N GLY A 832 38.84 18.65 9.87
CA GLY A 832 39.00 18.16 8.49
C GLY A 832 40.38 18.34 7.88
N GLY A 833 41.11 19.38 8.30
CA GLY A 833 42.49 19.63 7.92
C GLY A 833 42.79 19.44 6.41
N GLU A 834 43.89 18.80 6.08
CA GLU A 834 44.29 18.53 4.70
C GLU A 834 43.33 17.59 3.96
N LEU A 835 42.66 16.65 4.68
CA LEU A 835 41.77 15.68 4.08
C LEU A 835 40.58 16.33 3.37
N PHE A 836 39.99 17.36 3.98
CA PHE A 836 38.89 18.13 3.41
C PHE A 836 39.33 19.54 2.98
N SER A 837 40.65 19.82 2.97
CA SER A 837 41.18 21.14 2.70
C SER A 837 40.42 22.23 3.47
N CYS A 838 40.22 21.99 4.77
CA CYS A 838 39.48 22.86 5.65
C CYS A 838 40.35 23.44 6.74
N THR A 839 40.12 24.71 7.03
CA THR A 839 40.79 25.47 8.14
C THR A 839 39.72 26.02 9.08
N PRO A 840 40.05 26.24 10.38
CA PRO A 840 39.07 26.78 11.32
C PRO A 840 38.58 28.17 10.89
N ILE A 841 37.25 28.36 10.98
CA ILE A 841 36.58 29.63 10.67
C ILE A 841 36.24 30.35 11.96
N THR A 842 36.44 31.68 12.01
CA THR A 842 36.10 32.50 13.18
C THR A 842 34.57 32.58 13.35
N VAL A 843 34.09 32.76 14.61
CA VAL A 843 32.66 32.89 14.91
C VAL A 843 32.03 34.06 14.13
N LYS A 844 32.74 35.16 13.97
CA LYS A 844 32.30 36.32 13.16
C LYS A 844 32.02 35.90 11.71
N ASN A 845 32.97 35.16 11.12
CA ASN A 845 32.84 34.68 9.74
C ASN A 845 31.70 33.64 9.58
N TRP A 846 31.49 32.79 10.59
CA TRP A 846 30.32 31.90 10.63
C TRP A 846 28.99 32.68 10.56
N LEU A 847 28.83 33.78 11.30
CA LEU A 847 27.64 34.61 11.24
C LEU A 847 27.41 35.19 9.83
N VAL A 848 28.47 35.57 9.13
CA VAL A 848 28.37 36.09 7.76
C VAL A 848 27.90 35.01 6.78
N ILE A 849 28.53 33.84 6.82
CA ILE A 849 28.16 32.75 5.90
C ILE A 849 26.73 32.22 6.18
N ILE A 850 26.30 32.17 7.45
CA ILE A 850 24.93 31.84 7.82
C ILE A 850 23.95 32.88 7.24
N ALA A 851 24.24 34.17 7.41
CA ALA A 851 23.41 35.25 6.88
C ALA A 851 23.31 35.20 5.34
N MET A 852 24.43 34.95 4.67
CA MET A 852 24.49 34.78 3.21
C MET A 852 23.66 33.57 2.75
N ALA A 853 23.89 32.41 3.32
CA ALA A 853 23.16 31.20 2.99
C ALA A 853 21.66 31.33 3.30
N PHE A 854 21.28 32.03 4.38
CA PHE A 854 19.89 32.28 4.74
C PHE A 854 19.10 33.03 3.64
N THR A 855 19.80 33.84 2.81
CA THR A 855 19.13 34.61 1.72
C THR A 855 18.33 33.74 0.75
N ILE A 856 18.65 32.45 0.65
CA ILE A 856 17.89 31.52 -0.22
C ILE A 856 16.41 31.40 0.23
N ILE A 857 16.10 31.63 1.51
CA ILE A 857 14.73 31.57 2.04
C ILE A 857 13.89 32.76 1.52
N PRO A 858 14.24 34.02 1.79
CA PRO A 858 13.45 35.16 1.30
C PRO A 858 13.37 35.21 -0.23
N VAL A 859 14.40 34.78 -0.93
CA VAL A 859 14.40 34.72 -2.40
C VAL A 859 13.37 33.69 -2.91
N ASP A 860 13.29 32.50 -2.32
CA ASP A 860 12.26 31.52 -2.68
C ASP A 860 10.85 31.98 -2.24
N MET A 861 10.74 32.72 -1.12
CA MET A 861 9.46 33.34 -0.72
C MET A 861 8.95 34.32 -1.77
N ILE A 862 9.83 35.18 -2.30
CA ILE A 862 9.49 36.12 -3.39
C ILE A 862 9.03 35.33 -4.62
N ARG A 863 9.76 34.31 -5.01
CA ARG A 863 9.36 33.40 -6.10
C ARG A 863 7.96 32.82 -5.85
N LYS A 864 7.69 32.29 -4.65
CA LYS A 864 6.38 31.72 -4.28
C LYS A 864 5.25 32.75 -4.44
N VAL A 865 5.47 34.00 -4.01
CA VAL A 865 4.50 35.09 -4.18
C VAL A 865 4.21 35.35 -5.66
N ILE A 866 5.25 35.54 -6.46
CA ILE A 866 5.13 35.86 -7.89
C ILE A 866 4.41 34.72 -8.63
N PHE A 867 4.84 33.47 -8.48
CA PHE A 867 4.25 32.36 -9.21
C PHE A 867 2.84 32.00 -8.72
N ASN A 868 2.52 32.14 -7.44
CA ASN A 868 1.16 31.92 -6.94
C ASN A 868 0.19 33.00 -7.46
N SER A 869 0.64 34.24 -7.66
CA SER A 869 -0.19 35.27 -8.27
C SER A 869 -0.46 35.00 -9.76
N LEU A 870 0.56 34.55 -10.50
CA LEU A 870 0.44 34.19 -11.91
C LEU A 870 -0.48 32.96 -12.13
N ASP A 871 -0.41 31.96 -11.25
CA ASP A 871 -1.29 30.79 -11.31
C ASP A 871 -2.74 31.18 -11.07
N LYS A 872 -3.02 32.03 -10.07
CA LYS A 872 -4.39 32.57 -9.82
C LYS A 872 -4.94 33.33 -11.03
N GLU A 873 -4.12 34.12 -11.70
CA GLU A 873 -4.53 34.85 -12.90
C GLU A 873 -4.85 33.91 -14.08
N LYS A 874 -4.07 32.82 -14.24
CA LYS A 874 -4.34 31.79 -15.24
C LYS A 874 -5.65 31.04 -14.93
N ASP A 875 -5.91 30.69 -13.70
CA ASP A 875 -7.14 30.00 -13.30
C ASP A 875 -8.36 30.88 -13.52
N LEU A 876 -8.28 32.18 -13.21
CA LEU A 876 -9.33 33.16 -13.50
C LEU A 876 -9.58 33.32 -15.03
N LYS A 877 -8.53 33.34 -15.84
CA LYS A 877 -8.66 33.41 -17.32
C LYS A 877 -9.25 32.11 -17.89
N ASN A 878 -8.94 30.92 -17.31
CA ASN A 878 -9.53 29.65 -17.74
C ASN A 878 -11.00 29.55 -17.34
N LEU A 879 -11.38 30.02 -16.16
CA LEU A 879 -12.77 30.12 -15.71
C LEU A 879 -13.58 31.07 -16.58
N ALA A 880 -13.00 32.22 -16.96
CA ALA A 880 -13.66 33.20 -17.86
C ALA A 880 -13.80 32.67 -19.29
N LYS A 881 -12.98 31.70 -19.74
CA LYS A 881 -13.11 31.05 -21.05
C LYS A 881 -14.10 29.88 -21.04
N SER A 882 -14.39 29.32 -19.88
CA SER A 882 -15.32 28.19 -19.71
C SER A 882 -16.74 28.67 -19.34
N ALA A 883 -16.90 29.91 -18.90
CA ALA A 883 -18.19 30.64 -18.79
C ALA A 883 -18.57 31.32 -20.11
#